data_f7b6ec0d90f7cbe6b19c38e9a1af3936
#
_entry.id   f7b6ec0d90f7cbe6b19c38e9a1af3936
#
_cell.length_a   1.000
_cell.length_b   1.000
_cell.length_c   1.000
_cell.angle_alpha   90.00
_cell.angle_beta   90.00
_cell.angle_gamma   90.00
#
_symmetry.space_group_name_H-M   'P 1'
#
loop_
_entity.id
_entity.type
_entity.pdbx_description
1 polymer ?
#
loop_
_entity_poly.entity_id
_entity_poly.type
_entity_poly.pdbx_seq_one_letter_code
_entity_poly.pdbx_strand_id
1 'polypeptide(L)'
;MGPRYHLLYLQLCAVVVTITLATSIAQSQAGACSSGPCVATYHNDSMRDGVNSKESVLSPSLFPVHGSANFGLLTPAAGGATGAVDGLIYAQPLYLSGVAMASTSACAGTQNIVLVATQNNSVYAFMWNYVLTTTGYTFKLTQCWMLNMNRPGEFAIPFTGLPSSPDGPCNSTVPEVGITGTPVIDTSVNPPVMYVVTGHQTASRTYAYRLHAIKINSGTEVVNGANAPYDLSGVFPGGLALIQEQQRAGLAMFKPAAGRANLYVSFGSFCDTPPYSGYVAGLTYNYATQRFSQAAASHWVFDAEGGETAEDGAVWMSGAAPAVDSTGNVYVAVGNGDWNGTTRFGESVVKIATTNSGLVASDYYTPNDFAQLNTDTVTVTLCTAYGPDICPLANQLTVNAPNGDFDLGSGGVTLLSPAGVTSPVCGSNHELVAGGKEGVVYGICYSTQTGSTLQTVMGGLDGCGYNCTSNSNPSATACSESSTPGSGSIAQCFQGSNQGKNEVNGTNIGIRGTEVFWAGTPSHPENYLYVAGVNGQIVAFQMNTATGFFNPVGSPEQVPKTYPYPGTVPALSWDGRNPNTALLWAIDAAGYGIWKQSSQSAVAATPAILVAYNAIPGPANQPILQELWESSTGTHNAGPGAVKFTVPTVAGGLVFVPGGTPGYAPGPAGGTSVNCTAAALVTSATPTVCGGMLSVYGKLHN
;
A
#
# COMPACT_ATOMS: atom_id res chain seq x y z
N MET A 1 55.34 44.15 35.63
CA MET A 1 54.15 43.60 34.93
C MET A 1 53.60 42.52 35.81
N GLY A 2 52.44 42.74 36.35
CA GLY A 2 51.95 42.03 37.52
C GLY A 2 51.11 40.80 37.23
N PRO A 3 50.74 40.02 38.24
CA PRO A 3 50.17 38.68 38.15
C PRO A 3 48.73 38.57 37.64
N ARG A 4 48.18 39.66 37.07
CA ARG A 4 46.76 39.71 36.60
C ARG A 4 46.53 39.03 35.22
N TYR A 5 47.60 38.82 34.45
CA TYR A 5 47.42 38.21 33.09
C TYR A 5 47.41 36.67 33.12
N HIS A 6 47.94 36.04 34.13
CA HIS A 6 47.91 34.57 34.26
C HIS A 6 46.52 34.05 34.67
N LEU A 7 45.72 34.82 35.42
CA LEU A 7 44.38 34.39 35.84
C LEU A 7 43.37 34.48 34.71
N LEU A 8 43.57 35.45 33.78
CA LEU A 8 42.68 35.61 32.62
C LEU A 8 42.86 34.53 31.58
N TYR A 9 44.10 34.04 31.43
CA TYR A 9 44.42 32.94 30.49
C TYR A 9 43.92 31.61 30.97
N LEU A 10 43.94 31.35 32.28
CA LEU A 10 43.39 30.14 32.88
C LEU A 10 41.85 30.09 32.84
N GLN A 11 41.19 31.25 32.98
CA GLN A 11 39.76 31.32 32.83
C GLN A 11 39.30 31.19 31.37
N LEU A 12 40.06 31.72 30.38
CA LEU A 12 39.72 31.56 28.97
C LEU A 12 39.96 30.11 28.52
N CYS A 13 41.02 29.44 28.98
CA CYS A 13 41.27 28.03 28.69
C CYS A 13 40.20 27.10 29.33
N ALA A 14 39.73 27.43 30.55
CA ALA A 14 38.68 26.66 31.21
C ALA A 14 37.32 26.82 30.51
N VAL A 15 37.01 28.00 29.99
CA VAL A 15 35.75 28.26 29.24
C VAL A 15 35.81 27.65 27.85
N VAL A 16 36.98 27.62 27.17
CA VAL A 16 37.12 26.99 25.87
C VAL A 16 37.09 25.47 25.99
N VAL A 17 37.65 24.88 27.05
CA VAL A 17 37.60 23.41 27.29
C VAL A 17 36.20 22.97 27.73
N THR A 18 35.46 23.79 28.48
CA THR A 18 34.07 23.46 28.82
C THR A 18 33.09 23.62 27.63
N ILE A 19 33.35 24.59 26.74
CA ILE A 19 32.53 24.73 25.52
C ILE A 19 32.84 23.59 24.51
N THR A 20 34.10 23.15 24.41
CA THR A 20 34.41 22.00 23.54
C THR A 20 34.00 20.66 24.11
N LEU A 21 33.89 20.48 25.42
CA LEU A 21 33.31 19.26 26.01
C LEU A 21 31.77 19.25 25.98
N ALA A 22 31.09 20.43 25.97
CA ALA A 22 29.66 20.51 25.87
C ALA A 22 29.14 20.33 24.43
N THR A 23 29.96 20.57 23.42
CA THR A 23 29.60 20.32 22.01
C THR A 23 29.88 18.89 21.53
N SER A 24 30.58 18.06 22.32
CA SER A 24 30.83 16.66 21.99
C SER A 24 29.82 15.65 22.55
N ILE A 25 28.82 16.11 23.33
CA ILE A 25 27.79 15.21 23.91
C ILE A 25 26.42 15.33 23.22
N ALA A 26 26.27 16.25 22.29
CA ALA A 26 25.06 16.36 21.48
C ALA A 26 25.30 15.91 20.03
N GLN A 27 25.93 14.77 19.83
CA GLN A 27 25.59 13.95 18.67
C GLN A 27 24.22 13.33 18.99
N SER A 28 23.17 14.08 18.68
CA SER A 28 21.86 13.47 18.51
C SER A 28 22.07 12.29 17.57
N GLN A 29 21.90 11.07 18.04
CA GLN A 29 21.80 9.94 17.12
C GLN A 29 20.76 10.35 16.10
N ALA A 30 21.20 10.50 14.85
CA ALA A 30 20.29 10.78 13.75
C ALA A 30 19.22 9.69 13.82
N GLY A 31 17.96 10.07 13.88
CA GLY A 31 16.86 9.12 13.95
C GLY A 31 16.87 8.18 12.75
N ALA A 32 16.21 7.06 12.85
CA ALA A 32 16.00 6.17 11.72
C ALA A 32 15.50 6.98 10.51
N CYS A 33 15.94 6.64 9.30
CA CYS A 33 15.57 7.33 8.06
C CYS A 33 16.09 8.76 7.87
N SER A 34 16.93 9.26 8.76
CA SER A 34 17.45 10.64 8.65
C SER A 34 18.42 10.83 7.48
N SER A 35 19.13 9.77 7.06
CA SER A 35 20.19 9.85 6.05
C SER A 35 20.07 8.81 4.92
N GLY A 36 19.04 7.96 4.92
CA GLY A 36 18.88 6.87 3.95
C GLY A 36 17.43 6.67 3.50
N PRO A 37 17.21 5.69 2.62
CA PRO A 37 15.86 5.34 2.17
C PRO A 37 14.99 4.85 3.32
N CYS A 38 13.69 5.06 3.18
CA CYS A 38 12.71 4.65 4.15
C CYS A 38 11.38 4.34 3.46
N VAL A 39 10.80 3.19 3.78
CA VAL A 39 9.44 2.81 3.41
C VAL A 39 8.74 2.46 4.72
N ALA A 40 8.13 3.46 5.35
CA ALA A 40 7.56 3.35 6.69
C ALA A 40 6.04 3.12 6.69
N THR A 41 5.41 3.10 5.53
CA THR A 41 3.97 2.92 5.34
C THR A 41 3.71 2.38 3.93
N TYR A 42 2.48 1.93 3.69
CA TYR A 42 2.03 1.52 2.37
C TYR A 42 2.31 2.61 1.32
N HIS A 43 2.84 2.19 0.18
CA HIS A 43 3.12 3.03 -0.99
C HIS A 43 4.00 4.24 -0.67
N ASN A 44 5.00 4.01 0.20
CA ASN A 44 6.11 4.87 0.63
C ASN A 44 5.76 6.02 1.56
N ASP A 45 4.70 6.78 1.33
CA ASP A 45 4.36 7.96 2.11
C ASP A 45 2.86 8.07 2.46
N SER A 46 2.45 9.17 3.10
CA SER A 46 1.06 9.42 3.47
C SER A 46 0.18 9.83 2.29
N MET A 47 0.78 10.31 1.20
CA MET A 47 0.07 10.73 -0.02
C MET A 47 -0.19 9.54 -0.95
N ARG A 48 0.50 8.42 -0.73
CA ARG A 48 0.42 7.19 -1.51
C ARG A 48 0.95 7.34 -2.94
N ASP A 49 1.96 8.18 -3.12
CA ASP A 49 2.55 8.43 -4.44
C ASP A 49 3.33 7.24 -5.02
N GLY A 50 3.70 6.27 -4.19
CA GLY A 50 4.40 5.06 -4.62
C GLY A 50 5.87 5.26 -4.94
N VAL A 51 6.47 6.38 -4.56
CA VAL A 51 7.81 6.79 -4.98
C VAL A 51 8.81 6.76 -3.84
N ASN A 52 9.89 5.99 -3.98
CA ASN A 52 11.07 6.13 -3.13
C ASN A 52 12.13 7.01 -3.82
N SER A 53 12.23 8.26 -3.40
CA SER A 53 13.18 9.24 -3.93
C SER A 53 14.57 9.22 -3.27
N LYS A 54 14.90 8.18 -2.51
CA LYS A 54 16.20 8.02 -1.83
C LYS A 54 16.91 6.72 -2.22
N GLU A 55 16.50 6.07 -3.32
CA GLU A 55 17.14 4.87 -3.82
C GLU A 55 18.31 5.25 -4.76
N SER A 56 19.52 5.14 -4.27
CA SER A 56 20.74 5.63 -4.95
C SER A 56 21.58 4.55 -5.63
N VAL A 57 21.18 3.28 -5.53
CA VAL A 57 21.96 2.15 -6.03
C VAL A 57 21.35 1.55 -7.30
N LEU A 58 20.02 1.41 -7.33
CA LEU A 58 19.32 0.84 -8.47
C LEU A 58 19.09 1.88 -9.55
N SER A 59 19.37 1.51 -10.79
CA SER A 59 19.16 2.37 -11.95
C SER A 59 19.04 1.53 -13.23
N PRO A 60 18.52 2.07 -14.34
CA PRO A 60 18.45 1.39 -15.63
C PRO A 60 19.81 0.83 -16.13
N SER A 61 20.93 1.41 -15.70
CA SER A 61 22.26 0.97 -16.10
C SER A 61 22.65 -0.44 -15.57
N LEU A 62 21.91 -0.98 -14.61
CA LEU A 62 22.08 -2.36 -14.15
C LEU A 62 21.54 -3.40 -15.16
N PHE A 63 20.75 -2.96 -16.15
CA PHE A 63 20.06 -3.79 -17.12
C PHE A 63 20.53 -3.45 -18.55
N PRO A 64 21.73 -3.89 -18.96
CA PRO A 64 22.26 -3.57 -20.28
C PRO A 64 21.40 -4.24 -21.37
N VAL A 65 21.19 -3.52 -22.47
CA VAL A 65 20.40 -4.00 -23.66
C VAL A 65 21.00 -5.28 -24.26
N HIS A 66 22.33 -5.47 -24.09
CA HIS A 66 23.05 -6.66 -24.54
C HIS A 66 23.92 -7.17 -23.39
N GLY A 67 23.64 -8.36 -22.92
CA GLY A 67 24.41 -9.01 -21.87
C GLY A 67 23.55 -9.47 -20.69
N SER A 68 24.15 -10.20 -19.77
CA SER A 68 23.44 -10.63 -18.56
C SER A 68 23.24 -9.44 -17.63
N ALA A 69 22.03 -9.22 -17.17
CA ALA A 69 21.75 -8.26 -16.10
C ALA A 69 22.57 -8.64 -14.86
N ASN A 70 23.23 -7.64 -14.27
CA ASN A 70 23.96 -7.85 -13.02
C ASN A 70 23.04 -7.70 -11.80
N PHE A 71 21.84 -8.22 -11.95
CA PHE A 71 20.75 -8.13 -10.99
C PHE A 71 19.98 -9.46 -10.95
N GLY A 72 19.57 -9.91 -9.78
CA GLY A 72 18.84 -11.16 -9.64
C GLY A 72 18.45 -11.47 -8.22
N LEU A 73 17.90 -12.67 -8.01
CA LEU A 73 17.49 -13.17 -6.70
C LEU A 73 18.71 -13.45 -5.82
N LEU A 74 18.72 -12.87 -4.64
CA LEU A 74 19.75 -13.04 -3.60
C LEU A 74 19.37 -14.08 -2.55
N THR A 75 18.08 -14.38 -2.39
CA THR A 75 17.52 -15.40 -1.48
C THR A 75 16.66 -16.40 -2.25
N PRO A 76 16.70 -17.70 -1.92
CA PRO A 76 17.55 -18.32 -0.91
C PRO A 76 18.94 -18.64 -1.46
N ALA A 77 19.99 -18.11 -0.88
CA ALA A 77 21.31 -18.63 -1.12
C ALA A 77 21.43 -20.02 -0.48
N ALA A 78 22.08 -20.97 -1.15
CA ALA A 78 22.30 -22.29 -0.61
C ALA A 78 22.98 -22.21 0.77
N GLY A 79 22.28 -22.61 1.84
CA GLY A 79 22.79 -22.63 3.21
C GLY A 79 22.60 -21.34 4.04
N GLY A 80 21.88 -20.31 3.53
CA GLY A 80 21.54 -19.09 4.26
C GLY A 80 20.12 -19.04 4.82
N ALA A 81 19.81 -18.02 5.64
CA ALA A 81 18.44 -17.76 6.06
C ALA A 81 17.56 -17.46 4.83
N THR A 82 16.47 -18.16 4.72
CA THR A 82 15.68 -18.25 3.49
C THR A 82 14.67 -17.12 3.30
N GLY A 83 14.56 -16.16 4.22
CA GLY A 83 13.43 -15.21 4.23
C GLY A 83 12.08 -15.87 4.51
N ALA A 84 12.09 -17.15 4.93
CA ALA A 84 10.88 -17.90 5.30
C ALA A 84 10.30 -17.37 6.61
N VAL A 85 8.97 -17.23 6.64
CA VAL A 85 8.17 -16.76 7.78
C VAL A 85 6.95 -17.66 7.98
N ASP A 86 6.27 -17.49 9.09
CA ASP A 86 5.22 -18.40 9.57
C ASP A 86 3.81 -18.19 8.98
N GLY A 87 3.64 -17.37 8.00
CA GLY A 87 2.36 -17.11 7.33
C GLY A 87 2.53 -16.33 6.05
N LEU A 88 1.56 -16.36 5.14
CA LEU A 88 1.63 -15.61 3.89
C LEU A 88 1.81 -14.12 4.15
N ILE A 89 2.51 -13.44 3.24
CA ILE A 89 2.78 -12.00 3.34
C ILE A 89 1.89 -11.27 2.33
N TYR A 90 0.79 -10.68 2.82
CA TYR A 90 -0.09 -9.79 2.05
C TYR A 90 0.32 -8.33 2.20
N ALA A 91 0.76 -7.96 3.41
CA ALA A 91 1.22 -6.62 3.72
C ALA A 91 2.49 -6.26 2.93
N GLN A 92 2.62 -5.01 2.51
CA GLN A 92 3.86 -4.52 1.92
C GLN A 92 4.99 -4.60 2.97
N PRO A 93 6.15 -5.19 2.66
CA PRO A 93 7.31 -5.13 3.55
C PRO A 93 7.73 -3.68 3.80
N LEU A 94 8.09 -3.33 5.03
CA LEU A 94 8.53 -1.98 5.37
C LEU A 94 10.05 -1.95 5.57
N TYR A 95 10.68 -0.83 5.24
CA TYR A 95 12.13 -0.69 5.29
C TYR A 95 12.54 0.56 6.05
N LEU A 96 13.47 0.40 6.97
CA LEU A 96 14.09 1.52 7.70
C LEU A 96 15.61 1.46 7.60
N SER A 97 16.24 2.57 7.23
CA SER A 97 17.69 2.74 7.30
C SER A 97 18.12 3.28 8.66
N GLY A 98 19.29 2.86 9.12
CA GLY A 98 19.97 3.45 10.28
C GLY A 98 19.26 3.24 11.62
N VAL A 99 18.61 2.12 11.84
CA VAL A 99 17.95 1.80 13.12
C VAL A 99 18.99 1.41 14.17
N ALA A 100 19.01 2.11 15.31
CA ALA A 100 19.81 1.74 16.47
C ALA A 100 19.14 0.55 17.19
N MET A 101 19.55 -0.67 16.83
CA MET A 101 19.01 -1.90 17.40
C MET A 101 19.46 -2.06 18.86
N ALA A 102 18.58 -2.62 19.70
CA ALA A 102 18.88 -2.88 21.10
C ALA A 102 20.07 -3.85 21.26
N SER A 103 20.87 -3.68 22.31
CA SER A 103 22.02 -4.54 22.60
C SER A 103 21.64 -6.00 22.81
N THR A 104 20.40 -6.28 23.16
CA THR A 104 19.82 -7.61 23.34
C THR A 104 19.33 -8.24 22.04
N SER A 105 19.27 -7.48 20.94
CA SER A 105 18.90 -8.00 19.63
C SER A 105 20.04 -8.82 19.03
N ALA A 106 19.71 -9.86 18.27
CA ALA A 106 20.66 -10.60 17.44
C ALA A 106 21.39 -9.72 16.41
N CYS A 107 20.85 -8.52 16.13
CA CYS A 107 21.38 -7.54 15.19
C CYS A 107 21.80 -6.24 15.90
N ALA A 108 22.43 -6.32 17.07
CA ALA A 108 22.82 -5.13 17.84
C ALA A 108 23.65 -4.12 17.00
N GLY A 109 23.53 -2.83 17.34
CA GLY A 109 24.17 -1.73 16.62
C GLY A 109 23.25 -1.03 15.63
N THR A 110 23.80 -0.17 14.77
CA THR A 110 23.01 0.57 13.76
C THR A 110 22.85 -0.29 12.51
N GLN A 111 21.62 -0.60 12.13
CA GLN A 111 21.30 -1.51 11.04
C GLN A 111 20.28 -0.92 10.08
N ASN A 112 20.34 -1.36 8.82
CA ASN A 112 19.22 -1.26 7.89
C ASN A 112 18.37 -2.50 8.08
N ILE A 113 17.06 -2.34 8.22
CA ILE A 113 16.16 -3.45 8.49
C ILE A 113 14.96 -3.46 7.56
N VAL A 114 14.51 -4.65 7.21
CA VAL A 114 13.21 -4.89 6.59
C VAL A 114 12.29 -5.59 7.59
N LEU A 115 11.05 -5.14 7.61
CA LEU A 115 10.00 -5.60 8.51
C LEU A 115 8.92 -6.30 7.69
N VAL A 116 8.52 -7.47 8.13
CA VAL A 116 7.56 -8.34 7.44
C VAL A 116 6.45 -8.72 8.41
N ALA A 117 5.22 -8.47 8.01
CA ALA A 117 4.02 -8.86 8.77
C ALA A 117 3.31 -10.01 8.06
N THR A 118 2.83 -10.99 8.83
CA THR A 118 2.29 -12.24 8.28
C THR A 118 0.84 -12.48 8.67
N GLN A 119 0.17 -13.33 7.90
CA GLN A 119 -1.19 -13.78 8.21
C GLN A 119 -1.27 -14.61 9.50
N ASN A 120 -0.16 -15.10 10.04
CA ASN A 120 -0.14 -15.77 11.34
C ASN A 120 0.05 -14.81 12.53
N ASN A 121 -0.29 -13.53 12.38
CA ASN A 121 -0.14 -12.49 13.41
C ASN A 121 1.30 -12.31 13.91
N SER A 122 2.28 -12.54 13.04
CA SER A 122 3.69 -12.34 13.36
C SER A 122 4.29 -11.14 12.63
N VAL A 123 5.23 -10.48 13.30
CA VAL A 123 6.11 -9.48 12.69
C VAL A 123 7.55 -9.94 12.84
N TYR A 124 8.28 -9.89 11.74
CA TYR A 124 9.69 -10.20 11.65
C TYR A 124 10.50 -8.96 11.33
N ALA A 125 11.69 -8.84 11.90
CA ALA A 125 12.69 -7.87 11.48
C ALA A 125 13.93 -8.63 10.99
N PHE A 126 14.40 -8.26 9.80
CA PHE A 126 15.62 -8.82 9.21
C PHE A 126 16.61 -7.69 8.89
N MET A 127 17.88 -7.97 9.12
CA MET A 127 19.02 -7.26 8.53
C MET A 127 19.70 -8.14 7.49
N TRP A 128 20.56 -7.58 6.69
CA TRP A 128 21.36 -8.32 5.72
C TRP A 128 22.78 -7.81 5.64
N ASN A 129 23.66 -8.68 5.18
CA ASN A 129 25.04 -8.35 4.84
C ASN A 129 25.55 -9.26 3.71
N TYR A 130 26.62 -8.84 3.06
CA TYR A 130 27.37 -9.67 2.16
C TYR A 130 28.55 -10.28 2.90
N VAL A 131 28.66 -11.60 2.89
CA VAL A 131 29.74 -12.35 3.53
C VAL A 131 30.70 -12.80 2.44
N LEU A 132 31.98 -12.45 2.58
CA LEU A 132 33.04 -12.94 1.69
C LEU A 132 33.24 -14.44 1.92
N THR A 133 33.16 -15.23 0.84
CA THR A 133 33.40 -16.67 0.83
C THR A 133 34.60 -16.99 -0.08
N THR A 134 35.00 -18.23 -0.15
CA THR A 134 36.06 -18.69 -1.07
C THR A 134 35.66 -18.57 -2.56
N THR A 135 34.37 -18.42 -2.86
CA THR A 135 33.82 -18.34 -4.22
C THR A 135 33.24 -16.97 -4.57
N GLY A 136 33.43 -15.94 -3.73
CA GLY A 136 32.87 -14.60 -3.91
C GLY A 136 32.04 -14.15 -2.71
N TYR A 137 31.10 -13.22 -2.94
CA TYR A 137 30.23 -12.72 -1.89
C TYR A 137 28.93 -13.50 -1.84
N THR A 138 28.49 -13.87 -0.64
CA THR A 138 27.18 -14.47 -0.39
C THR A 138 26.29 -13.49 0.38
N PHE A 139 25.08 -13.25 -0.12
CA PHE A 139 24.06 -12.48 0.59
C PHE A 139 23.53 -13.30 1.77
N LYS A 140 23.49 -12.67 2.94
CA LYS A 140 22.97 -13.29 4.16
C LYS A 140 21.86 -12.43 4.75
N LEU A 141 20.66 -12.97 4.84
CA LEU A 141 19.54 -12.39 5.59
C LEU A 141 19.61 -12.92 7.04
N THR A 142 19.53 -12.04 8.03
CA THR A 142 19.59 -12.40 9.45
C THR A 142 18.35 -11.88 10.15
N GLN A 143 17.62 -12.77 10.82
CA GLN A 143 16.48 -12.40 11.65
C GLN A 143 16.98 -11.74 12.94
N CYS A 144 16.57 -10.49 13.15
CA CYS A 144 16.92 -9.71 14.34
C CYS A 144 16.01 -10.05 15.51
N TRP A 145 14.73 -10.16 15.22
CA TRP A 145 13.68 -10.57 16.15
C TRP A 145 12.43 -11.03 15.39
N MET A 146 11.56 -11.74 16.10
CA MET A 146 10.21 -12.10 15.69
C MET A 146 9.29 -11.93 16.89
N LEU A 147 8.09 -11.41 16.64
CA LEU A 147 7.01 -11.29 17.61
C LEU A 147 5.73 -11.87 17.03
N ASN A 148 5.22 -12.94 17.61
CA ASN A 148 3.86 -13.45 17.36
C ASN A 148 2.91 -12.87 18.41
N MET A 149 1.78 -12.31 17.98
CA MET A 149 0.83 -11.59 18.82
C MET A 149 -0.42 -12.42 19.17
N ASN A 150 -0.45 -13.71 18.82
CA ASN A 150 -1.49 -14.61 19.29
C ASN A 150 -1.31 -14.86 20.80
N ARG A 151 -2.37 -14.67 21.56
CA ARG A 151 -2.40 -15.05 23.00
C ARG A 151 -2.58 -16.57 23.14
N PRO A 152 -2.28 -17.17 24.30
CA PRO A 152 -2.56 -18.58 24.53
C PRO A 152 -4.02 -18.93 24.23
N GLY A 153 -4.24 -19.91 23.34
CA GLY A 153 -5.56 -20.32 22.88
C GLY A 153 -6.18 -19.49 21.75
N GLU A 154 -5.48 -18.48 21.26
CA GLU A 154 -5.85 -17.71 20.07
C GLU A 154 -4.97 -18.09 18.88
N PHE A 155 -5.51 -17.91 17.66
CA PHE A 155 -4.82 -18.09 16.39
C PHE A 155 -5.39 -17.12 15.36
N ALA A 156 -4.71 -16.94 14.24
CA ALA A 156 -5.23 -16.18 13.11
C ALA A 156 -6.53 -16.81 12.60
N ILE A 157 -7.45 -16.01 12.08
CA ILE A 157 -8.79 -16.48 11.68
C ILE A 157 -8.64 -17.39 10.45
N PRO A 158 -8.90 -18.71 10.53
CA PRO A 158 -8.81 -19.59 9.38
C PRO A 158 -9.92 -19.25 8.37
N PHE A 159 -9.63 -19.31 7.07
CA PHE A 159 -10.62 -18.94 6.05
C PHE A 159 -11.91 -19.78 6.12
N THR A 160 -11.84 -21.02 6.62
CA THR A 160 -13.01 -21.86 6.85
C THR A 160 -13.89 -21.38 8.02
N GLY A 161 -13.40 -20.44 8.82
CA GLY A 161 -14.15 -19.77 9.88
C GLY A 161 -14.81 -18.47 9.42
N LEU A 162 -14.50 -18.01 8.19
CA LEU A 162 -15.07 -16.80 7.63
C LEU A 162 -16.54 -16.99 7.22
N PRO A 163 -17.30 -15.90 7.04
CA PRO A 163 -18.66 -15.94 6.53
C PRO A 163 -18.73 -16.70 5.21
N SER A 164 -19.84 -17.35 4.98
CA SER A 164 -20.09 -18.09 3.75
C SER A 164 -21.03 -17.32 2.86
N SER A 165 -20.58 -16.99 1.66
CA SER A 165 -21.45 -16.59 0.56
C SER A 165 -22.24 -17.81 0.03
N PRO A 166 -23.22 -17.64 -0.88
CA PRO A 166 -23.90 -18.76 -1.53
C PRO A 166 -22.94 -19.78 -2.17
N ASP A 167 -21.73 -19.32 -2.54
CA ASP A 167 -20.67 -20.14 -3.16
C ASP A 167 -19.74 -20.83 -2.16
N GLY A 168 -19.95 -20.64 -0.85
CA GLY A 168 -19.16 -21.23 0.24
C GLY A 168 -18.39 -20.22 1.08
N PRO A 169 -17.49 -20.66 1.97
CA PRO A 169 -16.70 -19.76 2.80
C PRO A 169 -15.89 -18.79 1.95
N CYS A 170 -15.80 -17.53 2.41
CA CYS A 170 -15.00 -16.52 1.74
C CYS A 170 -13.54 -16.97 1.64
N ASN A 171 -13.03 -17.06 0.43
CA ASN A 171 -11.65 -17.48 0.13
C ASN A 171 -10.79 -16.35 -0.44
N SER A 172 -11.22 -15.11 -0.26
CA SER A 172 -10.50 -13.93 -0.77
C SER A 172 -9.11 -13.79 -0.12
N THR A 173 -8.98 -14.26 1.13
CA THR A 173 -7.71 -14.31 1.87
C THR A 173 -7.53 -15.71 2.44
N VAL A 174 -6.54 -16.43 1.99
CA VAL A 174 -6.25 -17.83 2.35
C VAL A 174 -4.79 -17.98 2.73
N PRO A 175 -4.45 -18.96 3.60
CA PRO A 175 -5.32 -19.92 4.30
C PRO A 175 -5.96 -19.36 5.57
N GLU A 176 -5.56 -18.18 5.99
CA GLU A 176 -5.97 -17.54 7.24
C GLU A 176 -5.93 -16.02 7.13
N VAL A 177 -6.56 -15.33 8.06
CA VAL A 177 -6.59 -13.87 8.19
C VAL A 177 -6.01 -13.47 9.53
N GLY A 178 -4.84 -12.88 9.48
CA GLY A 178 -4.15 -12.28 10.62
C GLY A 178 -3.82 -10.82 10.31
N ILE A 179 -2.51 -10.51 10.08
CA ILE A 179 -2.11 -9.18 9.64
C ILE A 179 -2.22 -9.14 8.12
N THR A 180 -3.27 -8.51 7.62
CA THR A 180 -3.52 -8.38 6.17
C THR A 180 -3.18 -6.99 5.67
N GLY A 181 -3.62 -5.94 6.37
CA GLY A 181 -3.28 -4.55 6.05
C GLY A 181 -1.82 -4.20 6.37
N THR A 182 -1.20 -3.41 5.51
CA THR A 182 0.19 -2.94 5.72
C THR A 182 0.27 -2.10 7.00
N PRO A 183 1.19 -2.38 7.92
CA PRO A 183 1.45 -1.57 9.10
C PRO A 183 1.94 -0.16 8.76
N VAL A 184 2.00 0.72 9.76
CA VAL A 184 2.63 2.05 9.65
C VAL A 184 3.65 2.25 10.77
N ILE A 185 4.76 2.94 10.47
CA ILE A 185 5.84 3.18 11.43
C ILE A 185 6.03 4.67 11.66
N ASP A 186 5.99 5.08 12.92
CA ASP A 186 6.46 6.42 13.31
C ASP A 186 7.98 6.41 13.48
N THR A 187 8.66 6.99 12.51
CA THR A 187 10.13 7.14 12.51
C THR A 187 10.60 8.41 13.21
N SER A 188 9.69 9.29 13.62
CA SER A 188 10.03 10.56 14.29
C SER A 188 10.28 10.41 15.79
N VAL A 189 10.07 9.20 16.33
CA VAL A 189 10.36 8.84 17.72
C VAL A 189 11.54 7.86 17.78
N ASN A 190 12.21 7.82 18.91
CA ASN A 190 13.36 6.92 19.12
C ASN A 190 13.16 6.09 20.40
N PRO A 191 13.09 4.75 20.32
CA PRO A 191 13.10 3.96 19.07
C PRO A 191 11.84 4.18 18.23
N PRO A 192 11.90 3.93 16.90
CA PRO A 192 10.72 3.94 16.04
C PRO A 192 9.67 2.96 16.52
N VAL A 193 8.39 3.32 16.33
CA VAL A 193 7.24 2.51 16.76
C VAL A 193 6.41 2.10 15.55
N MET A 194 6.19 0.81 15.38
CA MET A 194 5.27 0.25 14.40
C MET A 194 3.88 0.08 15.02
N TYR A 195 2.86 0.44 14.25
CA TYR A 195 1.47 0.15 14.55
C TYR A 195 0.95 -0.89 13.57
N VAL A 196 0.26 -1.91 14.09
CA VAL A 196 -0.21 -3.05 13.30
C VAL A 196 -1.52 -3.59 13.87
N VAL A 197 -2.43 -4.01 13.00
CA VAL A 197 -3.68 -4.67 13.38
C VAL A 197 -3.58 -6.17 13.14
N THR A 198 -4.03 -6.95 14.12
CA THR A 198 -4.08 -8.42 14.07
C THR A 198 -5.53 -8.90 14.15
N GLY A 199 -5.85 -9.97 13.40
CA GLY A 199 -7.13 -10.67 13.49
C GLY A 199 -6.99 -12.00 14.22
N HIS A 200 -7.85 -12.26 15.21
CA HIS A 200 -7.76 -13.43 16.07
C HIS A 200 -9.09 -14.19 16.17
N GLN A 201 -8.98 -15.50 16.32
CA GLN A 201 -10.06 -16.39 16.67
C GLN A 201 -9.64 -17.33 17.80
N THR A 202 -10.57 -17.65 18.70
CA THR A 202 -10.42 -18.73 19.67
C THR A 202 -11.07 -20.03 19.18
N ALA A 203 -10.77 -21.15 19.83
CA ALA A 203 -11.43 -22.43 19.54
C ALA A 203 -12.96 -22.38 19.71
N SER A 204 -13.49 -21.50 20.56
CA SER A 204 -14.92 -21.23 20.72
C SER A 204 -15.50 -20.26 19.69
N ARG A 205 -14.73 -19.89 18.67
CA ARG A 205 -15.11 -18.91 17.64
C ARG A 205 -15.45 -17.52 18.20
N THR A 206 -14.70 -17.08 19.20
CA THR A 206 -14.69 -15.68 19.61
C THR A 206 -13.65 -14.95 18.76
N TYR A 207 -14.03 -13.84 18.14
CA TYR A 207 -13.20 -13.06 17.24
C TYR A 207 -12.74 -11.77 17.91
N ALA A 208 -11.55 -11.30 17.54
CA ALA A 208 -11.02 -10.01 18.00
C ALA A 208 -10.10 -9.40 16.95
N TYR A 209 -10.17 -8.08 16.79
CA TYR A 209 -9.14 -7.29 16.14
C TYR A 209 -8.42 -6.45 17.18
N ARG A 210 -7.09 -6.38 17.11
CA ARG A 210 -6.28 -5.60 18.05
C ARG A 210 -5.28 -4.71 17.34
N LEU A 211 -5.19 -3.48 17.81
CA LEU A 211 -4.16 -2.53 17.37
C LEU A 211 -3.00 -2.59 18.38
N HIS A 212 -1.82 -2.89 17.87
CA HIS A 212 -0.59 -3.05 18.62
C HIS A 212 0.38 -1.90 18.35
N ALA A 213 1.27 -1.62 19.32
CA ALA A 213 2.42 -0.74 19.18
C ALA A 213 3.70 -1.52 19.50
N ILE A 214 4.64 -1.59 18.56
CA ILE A 214 5.86 -2.40 18.65
C ILE A 214 7.08 -1.50 18.52
N LYS A 215 8.02 -1.57 19.46
CA LYS A 215 9.32 -0.92 19.38
C LYS A 215 10.20 -1.65 18.37
N ILE A 216 10.57 -0.98 17.30
CA ILE A 216 11.30 -1.60 16.17
C ILE A 216 12.67 -2.10 16.58
N ASN A 217 13.36 -1.39 17.47
CA ASN A 217 14.73 -1.75 17.84
C ASN A 217 14.85 -3.07 18.62
N SER A 218 13.75 -3.60 19.18
CA SER A 218 13.76 -4.79 20.05
C SER A 218 12.68 -5.82 19.73
N GLY A 219 11.68 -5.48 18.88
CA GLY A 219 10.49 -6.30 18.68
C GLY A 219 9.60 -6.39 19.93
N THR A 220 9.76 -5.47 20.87
CA THR A 220 8.99 -5.49 22.10
C THR A 220 7.65 -4.80 21.89
N GLU A 221 6.58 -5.51 22.15
CA GLU A 221 5.26 -4.92 22.19
C GLU A 221 5.14 -3.97 23.39
N VAL A 222 4.52 -2.82 23.15
CA VAL A 222 4.20 -1.87 24.21
C VAL A 222 2.91 -2.31 24.88
N VAL A 223 3.02 -2.84 26.09
CA VAL A 223 1.87 -3.26 26.89
C VAL A 223 1.80 -2.36 28.12
N ASN A 224 0.83 -1.45 28.16
CA ASN A 224 0.66 -0.52 29.28
C ASN A 224 -0.82 -0.42 29.72
N GLY A 225 -1.26 -1.40 30.48
CA GLY A 225 -2.64 -1.52 30.94
C GLY A 225 -3.61 -2.02 29.88
N ALA A 226 -4.90 -1.78 30.08
CA ALA A 226 -5.98 -2.35 29.26
C ALA A 226 -6.05 -1.82 27.81
N ASN A 227 -5.37 -0.71 27.52
CA ASN A 227 -5.45 -0.03 26.23
C ASN A 227 -4.15 -0.11 25.41
N ALA A 228 -3.33 -1.14 25.63
CA ALA A 228 -2.17 -1.48 24.79
C ALA A 228 -1.81 -2.97 24.97
N PRO A 229 -2.10 -3.82 24.01
CA PRO A 229 -2.80 -3.57 22.75
C PRO A 229 -4.24 -3.11 22.95
N TYR A 230 -4.76 -2.38 21.98
CA TYR A 230 -6.12 -1.87 22.01
C TYR A 230 -7.07 -2.84 21.30
N ASP A 231 -8.12 -3.28 22.00
CA ASP A 231 -9.18 -4.10 21.42
C ASP A 231 -10.12 -3.23 20.59
N LEU A 232 -10.18 -3.49 19.28
CA LEU A 232 -10.99 -2.71 18.36
C LEU A 232 -12.48 -3.03 18.41
N SER A 233 -12.91 -4.06 19.15
CA SER A 233 -14.34 -4.39 19.28
C SER A 233 -15.18 -3.23 19.80
N GLY A 234 -14.59 -2.34 20.61
CA GLY A 234 -15.27 -1.16 21.15
C GLY A 234 -15.46 -0.01 20.17
N VAL A 235 -14.90 -0.07 18.94
CA VAL A 235 -15.09 0.98 17.92
C VAL A 235 -16.10 0.57 16.86
N PHE A 236 -16.53 -0.68 16.85
CA PHE A 236 -17.53 -1.15 15.88
C PHE A 236 -18.92 -0.60 16.20
N PRO A 237 -19.66 -0.14 15.20
CA PRO A 237 -21.07 0.21 15.37
C PRO A 237 -21.85 -0.96 15.96
N GLY A 238 -22.87 -0.64 16.77
CA GLY A 238 -23.72 -1.68 17.39
C GLY A 238 -24.43 -2.51 16.34
N GLY A 239 -24.47 -3.83 16.52
CA GLY A 239 -25.15 -4.74 15.60
C GLY A 239 -24.26 -5.41 14.55
N LEU A 240 -23.06 -4.88 14.28
CA LEU A 240 -22.10 -5.51 13.37
C LEU A 240 -21.34 -6.64 14.07
N ALA A 241 -21.15 -7.75 13.35
CA ALA A 241 -20.40 -8.88 13.82
C ALA A 241 -18.95 -8.76 13.37
N LEU A 242 -17.99 -8.77 14.31
CA LEU A 242 -16.56 -8.70 14.03
C LEU A 242 -16.09 -9.67 12.94
N ILE A 243 -16.72 -10.84 12.83
CA ILE A 243 -16.33 -11.85 11.86
C ILE A 243 -16.71 -11.45 10.41
N GLN A 244 -17.63 -10.53 10.22
CA GLN A 244 -18.04 -10.07 8.90
C GLN A 244 -17.21 -8.91 8.40
N GLU A 245 -16.50 -8.24 9.31
CA GLU A 245 -15.66 -7.09 9.03
C GLU A 245 -14.21 -7.50 8.76
N GLN A 246 -13.68 -7.14 7.62
CA GLN A 246 -12.28 -7.40 7.26
C GLN A 246 -11.42 -6.14 7.39
N GLN A 247 -10.35 -6.24 8.19
CA GLN A 247 -9.29 -5.25 8.17
C GLN A 247 -8.32 -5.58 7.01
N ARG A 248 -8.64 -5.07 5.80
CA ARG A 248 -7.87 -5.33 4.57
C ARG A 248 -6.95 -4.19 4.19
N ALA A 249 -7.43 -2.95 4.29
CA ALA A 249 -6.68 -1.75 3.95
C ALA A 249 -5.46 -1.57 4.88
N GLY A 250 -4.37 -1.01 4.35
CA GLY A 250 -3.22 -0.62 5.16
C GLY A 250 -3.58 0.47 6.17
N LEU A 251 -2.75 0.62 7.21
CA LEU A 251 -2.96 1.66 8.22
C LEU A 251 -2.48 3.01 7.72
N ALA A 252 -3.18 4.06 8.15
CA ALA A 252 -2.75 5.44 7.95
C ALA A 252 -2.43 6.12 9.28
N MET A 253 -1.56 7.13 9.25
CA MET A 253 -1.13 7.85 10.43
C MET A 253 -0.97 9.34 10.12
N PHE A 254 -1.37 10.16 11.09
CA PHE A 254 -1.10 11.60 11.13
C PHE A 254 -0.52 12.01 12.48
N LYS A 255 0.39 12.98 12.47
CA LYS A 255 0.97 13.53 13.71
C LYS A 255 0.51 14.95 13.94
N PRO A 256 -0.57 15.16 14.72
CA PRO A 256 -1.12 16.50 14.95
C PRO A 256 -0.21 17.36 15.83
N ALA A 257 0.60 16.74 16.71
CA ALA A 257 1.52 17.41 17.61
C ALA A 257 2.59 16.44 18.14
N ALA A 258 3.65 16.98 18.73
CA ALA A 258 4.65 16.18 19.44
C ALA A 258 3.98 15.34 20.56
N GLY A 259 4.42 14.11 20.71
CA GLY A 259 3.95 13.18 21.76
C GLY A 259 2.67 12.44 21.44
N ARG A 260 2.07 12.63 20.26
CA ARG A 260 0.86 11.89 19.83
C ARG A 260 0.94 11.46 18.37
N ALA A 261 0.29 10.33 18.06
CA ALA A 261 0.01 9.89 16.69
C ALA A 261 -1.48 9.55 16.58
N ASN A 262 -2.15 10.07 15.58
CA ASN A 262 -3.49 9.63 15.19
C ASN A 262 -3.33 8.51 14.18
N LEU A 263 -4.03 7.41 14.40
CA LEU A 263 -4.02 6.19 13.59
C LEU A 263 -5.41 5.97 13.03
N TYR A 264 -5.46 5.57 11.77
CA TYR A 264 -6.71 5.29 11.07
C TYR A 264 -6.70 3.86 10.58
N VAL A 265 -7.73 3.11 10.96
CA VAL A 265 -7.93 1.70 10.64
C VAL A 265 -9.23 1.55 9.87
N SER A 266 -9.14 1.06 8.64
CA SER A 266 -10.30 0.91 7.76
C SER A 266 -10.77 -0.53 7.73
N PHE A 267 -12.08 -0.71 7.61
CA PHE A 267 -12.73 -2.00 7.55
C PHE A 267 -13.65 -2.10 6.33
N GLY A 268 -13.76 -3.30 5.82
CA GLY A 268 -14.69 -3.72 4.78
C GLY A 268 -15.18 -5.13 5.05
N SER A 269 -15.77 -5.77 4.06
CA SER A 269 -16.41 -7.09 4.21
C SER A 269 -15.49 -8.27 3.96
N PHE A 270 -15.95 -9.44 4.31
CA PHE A 270 -15.52 -10.72 3.78
C PHE A 270 -16.47 -11.16 2.65
N CYS A 271 -16.06 -10.97 1.38
CA CYS A 271 -16.81 -11.38 0.19
C CYS A 271 -18.26 -10.91 0.21
N ASP A 272 -18.47 -9.67 0.59
CA ASP A 272 -19.77 -8.99 0.61
C ASP A 272 -20.90 -9.80 1.28
N THR A 273 -20.54 -10.49 2.37
CA THR A 273 -21.49 -11.31 3.13
C THR A 273 -22.14 -10.45 4.22
N PRO A 274 -23.43 -10.09 4.08
CA PRO A 274 -24.11 -9.25 5.03
C PRO A 274 -24.37 -9.94 6.40
N PRO A 275 -24.58 -9.16 7.49
CA PRO A 275 -24.52 -7.70 7.56
C PRO A 275 -23.07 -7.22 7.73
N TYR A 276 -22.63 -6.22 6.96
CA TYR A 276 -21.37 -5.53 7.13
C TYR A 276 -21.51 -4.04 6.82
N SER A 277 -20.56 -3.22 7.25
CA SER A 277 -20.52 -1.81 6.87
C SER A 277 -19.06 -1.35 6.78
N GLY A 278 -18.74 -0.60 5.72
CA GLY A 278 -17.43 0.02 5.60
C GLY A 278 -17.29 1.18 6.57
N TYR A 279 -16.18 1.24 7.31
CA TYR A 279 -15.90 2.37 8.19
C TYR A 279 -14.41 2.55 8.47
N VAL A 280 -14.09 3.71 9.03
CA VAL A 280 -12.75 4.08 9.48
C VAL A 280 -12.79 4.38 10.96
N ALA A 281 -11.97 3.66 11.73
CA ALA A 281 -11.76 3.94 13.15
C ALA A 281 -10.51 4.79 13.34
N GLY A 282 -10.61 5.91 14.06
CA GLY A 282 -9.50 6.75 14.44
C GLY A 282 -9.15 6.58 15.92
N LEU A 283 -7.87 6.37 16.21
CA LEU A 283 -7.34 6.25 17.56
C LEU A 283 -6.13 7.15 17.74
N THR A 284 -5.94 7.65 18.93
CA THR A 284 -4.74 8.41 19.28
C THR A 284 -3.83 7.57 20.17
N TYR A 285 -2.57 7.41 19.74
CA TYR A 285 -1.51 6.88 20.59
C TYR A 285 -0.75 8.02 21.27
N ASN A 286 -0.61 7.92 22.59
CA ASN A 286 0.12 8.87 23.41
C ASN A 286 1.46 8.24 23.86
N TYR A 287 2.58 8.86 23.45
CA TYR A 287 3.93 8.33 23.73
C TYR A 287 4.32 8.39 25.20
N ALA A 288 3.82 9.42 25.93
CA ALA A 288 4.17 9.56 27.35
C ALA A 288 3.49 8.49 28.23
N THR A 289 2.23 8.16 27.92
CA THR A 289 1.48 7.12 28.64
C THR A 289 1.62 5.75 28.02
N GLN A 290 2.09 5.67 26.77
CA GLN A 290 2.18 4.46 25.96
C GLN A 290 0.82 3.74 25.82
N ARG A 291 -0.25 4.50 25.58
CA ARG A 291 -1.61 3.97 25.48
C ARG A 291 -2.33 4.53 24.25
N PHE A 292 -3.21 3.70 23.73
CA PHE A 292 -4.22 4.13 22.79
C PHE A 292 -5.44 4.70 23.53
N SER A 293 -6.09 5.66 22.92
CA SER A 293 -7.36 6.20 23.37
C SER A 293 -8.22 6.59 22.18
N GLN A 294 -9.52 6.34 22.28
CA GLN A 294 -10.49 7.19 21.63
C GLN A 294 -10.64 8.44 22.49
N ALA A 295 -10.73 9.61 21.89
CA ALA A 295 -11.02 10.81 22.69
C ALA A 295 -12.42 10.67 23.30
N ALA A 296 -12.53 10.89 24.63
CA ALA A 296 -13.70 10.56 25.43
C ALA A 296 -15.02 11.27 25.02
N ALA A 297 -14.96 12.22 24.10
CA ALA A 297 -16.12 12.96 23.56
C ALA A 297 -16.26 12.82 22.05
N SER A 298 -15.37 12.08 21.36
CA SER A 298 -15.38 11.98 19.92
C SER A 298 -15.27 10.52 19.52
N HIS A 299 -16.32 9.98 18.93
CA HIS A 299 -16.27 8.72 18.25
C HIS A 299 -15.43 8.90 16.99
N TRP A 300 -14.18 8.50 17.07
CA TRP A 300 -13.27 8.52 15.93
C TRP A 300 -13.64 7.40 14.96
N VAL A 301 -14.91 7.33 14.61
CA VAL A 301 -15.48 6.32 13.73
C VAL A 301 -16.29 7.03 12.66
N PHE A 302 -16.04 6.66 11.43
CA PHE A 302 -16.80 7.05 10.27
C PHE A 302 -17.40 5.78 9.66
N ASP A 303 -18.70 5.77 9.49
CA ASP A 303 -19.46 4.70 8.85
C ASP A 303 -19.84 5.17 7.44
N ALA A 304 -19.35 4.46 6.43
CA ALA A 304 -19.58 4.82 5.04
C ALA A 304 -21.05 4.69 4.63
N GLU A 305 -21.80 3.81 5.29
CA GLU A 305 -23.24 3.61 5.04
C GLU A 305 -24.16 4.32 6.04
N GLY A 306 -23.63 4.74 7.18
CA GLY A 306 -24.36 5.56 8.14
C GLY A 306 -25.43 4.86 8.94
N GLY A 307 -25.28 3.58 9.28
CA GLY A 307 -26.26 2.87 10.11
C GLY A 307 -25.83 1.49 10.59
N GLU A 308 -26.32 1.11 11.78
CA GLU A 308 -25.99 -0.18 12.42
C GLU A 308 -26.50 -1.41 11.65
N THR A 309 -27.38 -1.22 10.67
CA THR A 309 -27.96 -2.29 9.85
C THR A 309 -27.60 -2.13 8.38
N ALA A 310 -26.70 -1.21 8.04
CA ALA A 310 -26.27 -1.01 6.68
C ALA A 310 -25.52 -2.26 6.19
N GLU A 311 -25.75 -2.57 4.96
CA GLU A 311 -25.03 -3.59 4.21
C GLU A 311 -24.31 -2.83 3.12
N ASP A 312 -22.99 -3.10 2.94
CA ASP A 312 -22.16 -2.51 1.90
C ASP A 312 -21.26 -1.31 2.34
N GLY A 313 -20.74 -0.56 1.39
CA GLY A 313 -19.87 0.59 1.65
C GLY A 313 -18.45 0.21 2.11
N ALA A 314 -17.94 -0.95 1.74
CA ALA A 314 -16.65 -1.49 2.20
C ALA A 314 -15.46 -0.56 1.92
N VAL A 315 -14.62 -0.31 2.93
CA VAL A 315 -13.35 0.42 2.76
C VAL A 315 -12.19 -0.58 2.75
N TRP A 316 -12.05 -1.31 1.64
CA TRP A 316 -11.07 -2.40 1.51
C TRP A 316 -9.88 -2.07 0.59
N MET A 317 -10.05 -1.24 -0.42
CA MET A 317 -9.08 -0.64 -1.32
C MET A 317 -7.99 -1.63 -1.84
N SER A 318 -8.33 -2.91 -2.02
CA SER A 318 -7.39 -4.00 -2.39
C SER A 318 -6.12 -4.07 -1.51
N GLY A 319 -6.16 -3.52 -0.30
CA GLY A 319 -5.03 -3.45 0.62
C GLY A 319 -4.25 -2.13 0.59
N ALA A 320 -4.63 -1.19 -0.26
CA ALA A 320 -4.12 0.17 -0.18
C ALA A 320 -4.47 0.81 1.17
N ALA A 321 -3.65 1.73 1.64
CA ALA A 321 -3.93 2.48 2.85
C ALA A 321 -4.62 3.80 2.51
N PRO A 322 -5.49 4.33 3.40
CA PRO A 322 -6.02 5.67 3.25
C PRO A 322 -4.92 6.71 3.04
N ALA A 323 -5.11 7.64 2.11
CA ALA A 323 -4.20 8.76 1.96
C ALA A 323 -4.47 9.81 3.05
N VAL A 324 -3.43 10.55 3.44
CA VAL A 324 -3.54 11.58 4.49
C VAL A 324 -2.81 12.84 4.02
N ASP A 325 -3.51 13.97 4.04
CA ASP A 325 -2.93 15.26 3.67
C ASP A 325 -2.12 15.90 4.81
N SER A 326 -1.51 17.04 4.52
CA SER A 326 -0.64 17.77 5.45
C SER A 326 -1.36 18.32 6.68
N THR A 327 -2.68 18.35 6.69
CA THR A 327 -3.52 18.84 7.80
C THR A 327 -4.20 17.71 8.56
N GLY A 328 -4.05 16.46 8.09
CA GLY A 328 -4.57 15.26 8.73
C GLY A 328 -5.96 14.85 8.30
N ASN A 329 -6.47 15.40 7.19
CA ASN A 329 -7.66 14.82 6.55
C ASN A 329 -7.30 13.50 5.91
N VAL A 330 -8.21 12.54 5.98
CA VAL A 330 -8.06 11.17 5.49
C VAL A 330 -8.93 10.98 4.26
N TYR A 331 -8.39 10.32 3.24
CA TYR A 331 -9.10 10.07 1.99
C TYR A 331 -9.21 8.58 1.75
N VAL A 332 -10.43 8.11 1.50
CA VAL A 332 -10.74 6.70 1.25
C VAL A 332 -11.58 6.54 -0.01
N ALA A 333 -11.44 5.42 -0.68
CA ALA A 333 -12.36 4.96 -1.71
C ALA A 333 -13.30 3.91 -1.09
N VAL A 334 -14.59 4.08 -1.31
CA VAL A 334 -15.69 3.27 -0.76
C VAL A 334 -16.24 2.38 -1.87
N GLY A 335 -16.48 1.11 -1.55
CA GLY A 335 -17.05 0.13 -2.48
C GLY A 335 -18.55 0.26 -2.65
N ASN A 336 -19.12 -0.80 -3.22
CA ASN A 336 -20.57 -0.89 -3.47
C ASN A 336 -21.37 -0.51 -2.24
N GLY A 337 -22.47 0.18 -2.44
CA GLY A 337 -23.36 0.58 -1.36
C GLY A 337 -24.31 1.69 -1.77
N ASP A 338 -25.27 1.95 -0.91
CA ASP A 338 -26.21 3.04 -1.09
C ASP A 338 -25.52 4.41 -1.02
N TRP A 339 -26.08 5.36 -1.74
CA TRP A 339 -25.63 6.73 -1.71
C TRP A 339 -26.78 7.70 -1.46
N ASN A 340 -26.58 8.67 -0.56
CA ASN A 340 -27.49 9.80 -0.35
C ASN A 340 -26.79 11.15 -0.19
N GLY A 341 -25.44 11.16 -0.28
CA GLY A 341 -24.62 12.35 -0.18
C GLY A 341 -24.56 13.03 1.19
N THR A 342 -25.08 12.39 2.24
CA THR A 342 -25.11 12.95 3.60
C THR A 342 -24.65 11.97 4.67
N THR A 343 -25.13 10.73 4.63
CA THR A 343 -24.81 9.67 5.59
C THR A 343 -24.42 8.37 4.93
N ARG A 344 -24.63 8.21 3.62
CA ARG A 344 -24.30 7.04 2.83
C ARG A 344 -23.45 7.46 1.64
N PHE A 345 -22.32 6.82 1.47
CA PHE A 345 -21.27 7.19 0.51
C PHE A 345 -20.76 5.99 -0.29
N GLY A 346 -21.63 5.02 -0.60
CA GLY A 346 -21.27 3.94 -1.51
C GLY A 346 -20.74 4.50 -2.83
N GLU A 347 -19.79 3.80 -3.48
CA GLU A 347 -19.15 4.19 -4.74
C GLU A 347 -18.55 5.62 -4.73
N SER A 348 -17.92 6.00 -3.64
CA SER A 348 -17.43 7.39 -3.45
C SER A 348 -15.98 7.46 -3.03
N VAL A 349 -15.33 8.55 -3.39
CA VAL A 349 -14.10 9.01 -2.72
C VAL A 349 -14.51 9.99 -1.63
N VAL A 350 -14.17 9.69 -0.39
CA VAL A 350 -14.60 10.49 0.77
C VAL A 350 -13.40 11.08 1.48
N LYS A 351 -13.49 12.39 1.74
CA LYS A 351 -12.59 13.12 2.63
C LYS A 351 -13.16 13.11 4.04
N ILE A 352 -12.39 12.59 4.97
CA ILE A 352 -12.74 12.46 6.39
C ILE A 352 -11.90 13.45 7.18
N ALA A 353 -12.55 14.37 7.89
CA ALA A 353 -11.90 15.28 8.80
C ALA A 353 -11.95 14.76 10.24
N THR A 354 -10.87 14.97 10.98
CA THR A 354 -10.83 14.76 12.42
C THR A 354 -11.30 16.03 13.13
N THR A 355 -12.41 15.96 13.86
CA THR A 355 -12.98 17.06 14.61
C THR A 355 -12.98 16.77 16.11
N ASN A 356 -13.37 17.76 16.92
CA ASN A 356 -13.54 17.54 18.37
C ASN A 356 -14.69 16.58 18.70
N SER A 357 -15.61 16.37 17.76
CA SER A 357 -16.76 15.46 17.92
C SER A 357 -16.55 14.08 17.24
N GLY A 358 -15.41 13.86 16.59
CA GLY A 358 -15.07 12.60 15.93
C GLY A 358 -14.67 12.75 14.48
N LEU A 359 -14.64 11.65 13.74
CA LEU A 359 -14.45 11.62 12.31
C LEU A 359 -15.77 11.99 11.62
N VAL A 360 -15.70 12.84 10.63
CA VAL A 360 -16.85 13.28 9.84
C VAL A 360 -16.49 13.30 8.35
N ALA A 361 -17.43 12.93 7.48
CA ALA A 361 -17.30 13.23 6.06
C ALA A 361 -17.32 14.76 5.89
N SER A 362 -16.24 15.30 5.36
CA SER A 362 -16.11 16.75 5.18
C SER A 362 -16.15 17.19 3.73
N ASP A 363 -15.99 16.26 2.81
CA ASP A 363 -16.16 16.43 1.36
C ASP A 363 -16.22 15.06 0.70
N TYR A 364 -16.77 14.96 -0.50
CA TYR A 364 -16.79 13.69 -1.24
C TYR A 364 -16.95 13.91 -2.74
N TYR A 365 -16.64 12.87 -3.49
CA TYR A 365 -16.93 12.71 -4.90
C TYR A 365 -17.63 11.37 -5.13
N THR A 366 -18.67 11.35 -5.94
CA THR A 366 -19.39 10.15 -6.36
C THR A 366 -19.62 10.24 -7.87
N PRO A 367 -19.23 9.22 -8.68
CA PRO A 367 -19.57 9.20 -10.10
C PRO A 367 -21.09 9.18 -10.31
N ASN A 368 -21.57 9.82 -11.37
CA ASN A 368 -23.02 9.93 -11.61
C ASN A 368 -23.68 8.59 -11.97
N ASP A 369 -22.90 7.60 -12.33
CA ASP A 369 -23.34 6.23 -12.64
C ASP A 369 -23.15 5.25 -11.48
N PHE A 370 -22.96 5.75 -10.27
CA PHE A 370 -22.80 4.93 -9.06
C PHE A 370 -23.89 3.85 -8.92
N ALA A 371 -25.12 4.16 -9.33
CA ALA A 371 -26.24 3.21 -9.30
C ALA A 371 -26.02 2.04 -10.27
N GLN A 372 -25.37 2.28 -11.40
CA GLN A 372 -25.00 1.24 -12.35
C GLN A 372 -23.83 0.40 -11.83
N LEU A 373 -22.88 1.01 -11.15
CA LEU A 373 -21.74 0.29 -10.54
C LEU A 373 -22.20 -0.68 -9.45
N ASN A 374 -23.31 -0.36 -8.77
CA ASN A 374 -23.93 -1.18 -7.72
C ASN A 374 -24.88 -2.28 -8.22
N THR A 375 -25.22 -2.32 -9.51
CA THR A 375 -26.24 -3.27 -9.98
C THR A 375 -25.62 -4.55 -10.55
N ASP A 376 -26.24 -5.69 -10.29
CA ASP A 376 -25.84 -7.02 -10.77
C ASP A 376 -25.91 -7.18 -12.31
N THR A 377 -26.45 -6.20 -13.02
CA THR A 377 -26.61 -6.24 -14.49
C THR A 377 -26.26 -4.90 -15.10
N VAL A 378 -24.98 -4.67 -15.36
CA VAL A 378 -24.53 -3.44 -16.01
C VAL A 378 -24.25 -3.69 -17.48
N THR A 379 -24.76 -2.80 -18.32
CA THR A 379 -24.29 -2.65 -19.69
C THR A 379 -23.14 -1.65 -19.67
N VAL A 380 -21.93 -2.13 -19.64
CA VAL A 380 -20.72 -1.27 -19.64
C VAL A 380 -20.19 -1.18 -21.07
N THR A 381 -19.90 0.02 -21.53
CA THR A 381 -19.18 0.22 -22.79
C THR A 381 -17.68 0.26 -22.50
N LEU A 382 -17.01 -0.80 -22.82
CA LEU A 382 -15.58 -0.95 -22.60
C LEU A 382 -14.78 -0.43 -23.77
N CYS A 383 -13.66 0.21 -23.51
CA CYS A 383 -12.72 0.61 -24.51
C CYS A 383 -11.83 -0.56 -24.93
N THR A 384 -11.81 -0.92 -26.23
CA THR A 384 -11.07 -2.09 -26.71
C THR A 384 -9.69 -1.78 -27.28
N ALA A 385 -9.29 -0.50 -27.37
CA ALA A 385 -7.98 -0.09 -27.82
C ALA A 385 -7.59 1.29 -27.30
N TYR A 386 -6.32 1.47 -26.97
CA TYR A 386 -5.73 2.78 -26.72
C TYR A 386 -5.32 3.43 -28.04
N GLY A 387 -5.67 4.69 -28.22
CA GLY A 387 -5.22 5.56 -29.29
C GLY A 387 -5.04 6.97 -28.76
N PRO A 388 -4.52 7.92 -29.56
CA PRO A 388 -4.48 9.33 -29.18
C PRO A 388 -5.87 9.91 -28.92
N ASP A 389 -6.91 9.21 -29.41
CA ASP A 389 -8.32 9.53 -29.12
C ASP A 389 -8.83 8.56 -28.06
N ILE A 390 -9.23 9.09 -26.92
CA ILE A 390 -9.77 8.33 -25.81
C ILE A 390 -11.03 7.60 -26.30
N CYS A 391 -10.93 6.28 -26.43
CA CYS A 391 -12.00 5.35 -26.79
C CYS A 391 -12.88 5.78 -27.99
N PRO A 392 -12.39 5.71 -29.23
CA PRO A 392 -13.22 5.92 -30.42
C PRO A 392 -14.43 4.97 -30.41
N LEU A 393 -15.60 5.44 -30.88
CA LEU A 393 -16.83 4.65 -30.98
C LEU A 393 -16.64 3.27 -31.62
N ALA A 394 -15.71 3.15 -32.59
CA ALA A 394 -15.36 1.88 -33.24
C ALA A 394 -14.69 0.86 -32.33
N ASN A 395 -14.16 1.28 -31.19
CA ASN A 395 -13.44 0.45 -30.23
C ASN A 395 -14.23 0.24 -28.93
N GLN A 396 -15.48 0.62 -28.89
CA GLN A 396 -16.36 0.41 -27.76
C GLN A 396 -16.98 -0.99 -27.82
N LEU A 397 -16.89 -1.74 -26.73
CA LEU A 397 -17.56 -3.00 -26.53
C LEU A 397 -18.60 -2.85 -25.42
N THR A 398 -19.87 -3.03 -25.76
CA THR A 398 -20.93 -3.08 -24.76
C THR A 398 -20.97 -4.48 -24.17
N VAL A 399 -20.73 -4.60 -22.89
CA VAL A 399 -20.76 -5.87 -22.16
C VAL A 399 -21.91 -5.83 -21.16
N ASN A 400 -22.79 -6.81 -21.25
CA ASN A 400 -23.73 -7.10 -20.16
C ASN A 400 -23.00 -8.03 -19.21
N ALA A 401 -22.53 -7.49 -18.08
CA ALA A 401 -21.93 -8.30 -17.03
C ALA A 401 -23.05 -8.77 -16.09
N PRO A 402 -23.40 -10.05 -16.07
CA PRO A 402 -24.17 -10.60 -14.97
C PRO A 402 -23.27 -10.57 -13.72
N ASN A 403 -23.75 -10.06 -12.62
CA ASN A 403 -23.04 -9.81 -11.37
C ASN A 403 -22.02 -8.66 -11.50
N GLY A 404 -22.49 -7.45 -11.77
CA GLY A 404 -21.67 -6.25 -11.93
C GLY A 404 -21.11 -5.77 -10.60
N ASP A 405 -19.97 -6.32 -10.22
CA ASP A 405 -19.16 -5.85 -9.11
C ASP A 405 -18.07 -4.91 -9.66
N PHE A 406 -18.45 -3.65 -9.91
CA PHE A 406 -17.59 -2.62 -10.50
C PHE A 406 -17.10 -1.60 -9.48
N ASP A 407 -17.06 -1.95 -8.20
CA ASP A 407 -16.85 -1.01 -7.11
C ASP A 407 -15.59 -0.11 -7.29
N LEU A 408 -15.78 1.18 -7.02
CA LEU A 408 -14.73 2.19 -6.95
C LEU A 408 -13.76 1.88 -5.79
N GLY A 409 -14.27 1.30 -4.72
CA GLY A 409 -13.50 0.94 -3.53
C GLY A 409 -12.47 -0.16 -3.73
N SER A 410 -12.36 -0.75 -4.93
CA SER A 410 -11.27 -1.67 -5.26
C SER A 410 -9.94 -0.95 -5.43
N GLY A 411 -9.96 0.31 -5.84
CA GLY A 411 -8.80 1.17 -5.94
C GLY A 411 -8.46 1.87 -4.64
N GLY A 412 -7.33 2.54 -4.62
CA GLY A 412 -6.91 3.45 -3.56
C GLY A 412 -7.06 4.91 -3.97
N VAL A 413 -6.60 5.80 -3.09
CA VAL A 413 -6.54 7.23 -3.36
C VAL A 413 -5.08 7.68 -3.34
N THR A 414 -4.65 8.38 -4.38
CA THR A 414 -3.31 8.98 -4.47
C THR A 414 -3.42 10.50 -4.51
N LEU A 415 -2.80 11.21 -3.57
CA LEU A 415 -2.74 12.68 -3.57
C LEU A 415 -1.57 13.15 -4.46
N LEU A 416 -1.82 14.07 -5.40
CA LEU A 416 -0.84 14.47 -6.42
C LEU A 416 -0.03 15.71 -6.05
N SER A 417 -0.05 16.15 -4.81
CA SER A 417 0.56 17.43 -4.42
C SER A 417 1.79 17.26 -3.51
N PRO A 418 2.88 16.62 -3.95
CA PRO A 418 4.15 16.83 -3.30
C PRO A 418 4.55 18.31 -3.43
N ALA A 419 5.37 18.82 -2.51
CA ALA A 419 5.77 20.21 -2.49
C ALA A 419 6.27 20.67 -3.88
N GLY A 420 5.58 21.62 -4.49
CA GLY A 420 5.93 22.19 -5.78
C GLY A 420 5.12 21.72 -7.00
N VAL A 421 4.26 20.72 -6.85
CA VAL A 421 3.32 20.33 -7.91
C VAL A 421 2.01 21.10 -7.73
N THR A 422 1.63 21.84 -8.75
CA THR A 422 0.33 22.51 -8.81
C THR A 422 -0.45 21.92 -9.98
N SER A 423 -1.73 21.69 -9.79
CA SER A 423 -2.63 21.32 -10.87
C SER A 423 -3.42 22.56 -11.32
N PRO A 424 -3.12 23.16 -12.49
CA PRO A 424 -3.81 24.34 -12.95
C PRO A 424 -5.33 24.18 -13.06
N VAL A 425 -5.79 22.97 -13.36
CA VAL A 425 -7.23 22.68 -13.46
C VAL A 425 -7.97 22.84 -12.13
N CYS A 426 -7.30 22.62 -11.00
CA CYS A 426 -7.86 22.77 -9.67
C CYS A 426 -7.67 24.20 -9.09
N GLY A 427 -7.05 25.12 -9.80
CA GLY A 427 -6.82 26.49 -9.35
C GLY A 427 -5.95 26.57 -8.11
N SER A 428 -6.52 27.04 -6.97
CA SER A 428 -5.83 27.10 -5.68
C SER A 428 -5.94 25.81 -4.86
N ASN A 429 -6.72 24.84 -5.31
CA ASN A 429 -6.90 23.54 -4.68
C ASN A 429 -5.86 22.55 -5.19
N HIS A 430 -5.82 21.39 -4.58
CA HIS A 430 -4.96 20.26 -4.95
C HIS A 430 -5.73 19.27 -5.79
N GLU A 431 -5.03 18.33 -6.40
CA GLU A 431 -5.61 17.22 -7.15
C GLU A 431 -5.26 15.88 -6.50
N LEU A 432 -6.20 14.96 -6.51
CA LEU A 432 -6.00 13.55 -6.20
C LEU A 432 -6.50 12.71 -7.37
N VAL A 433 -6.04 11.46 -7.43
CA VAL A 433 -6.59 10.46 -8.36
C VAL A 433 -7.11 9.25 -7.58
N ALA A 434 -8.14 8.63 -8.14
CA ALA A 434 -8.68 7.35 -7.69
C ALA A 434 -9.26 6.59 -8.90
N GLY A 435 -9.16 5.26 -8.87
CA GLY A 435 -9.73 4.40 -9.91
C GLY A 435 -10.24 3.10 -9.30
N GLY A 436 -11.21 2.47 -9.94
CA GLY A 436 -11.86 1.25 -9.47
C GLY A 436 -11.99 0.16 -10.52
N LYS A 437 -12.85 -0.82 -10.27
CA LYS A 437 -13.07 -1.98 -11.15
C LYS A 437 -13.63 -1.58 -12.53
N GLU A 438 -14.24 -0.42 -12.64
CA GLU A 438 -14.66 0.15 -13.93
C GLU A 438 -13.46 0.43 -14.86
N GLY A 439 -12.27 0.63 -14.30
CA GLY A 439 -11.05 0.97 -15.05
C GLY A 439 -10.92 2.44 -15.40
N VAL A 440 -11.84 3.28 -14.96
CA VAL A 440 -11.77 4.74 -15.07
C VAL A 440 -10.91 5.30 -13.94
N VAL A 441 -10.09 6.28 -14.24
CA VAL A 441 -9.37 7.11 -13.28
C VAL A 441 -10.04 8.48 -13.21
N TYR A 442 -10.38 8.87 -12.01
CA TYR A 442 -10.96 10.17 -11.69
C TYR A 442 -9.89 11.08 -11.11
N GLY A 443 -9.62 12.21 -11.76
CA GLY A 443 -8.83 13.30 -11.23
C GLY A 443 -9.76 14.28 -10.51
N ILE A 444 -9.63 14.41 -9.20
CA ILE A 444 -10.56 15.11 -8.33
C ILE A 444 -9.85 16.25 -7.62
N CYS A 445 -10.43 17.45 -7.68
CA CYS A 445 -9.89 18.59 -6.93
C CYS A 445 -10.25 18.47 -5.45
N TYR A 446 -9.31 18.73 -4.55
CA TYR A 446 -9.56 18.72 -3.11
C TYR A 446 -8.89 19.90 -2.40
N SER A 447 -9.45 20.30 -1.26
CA SER A 447 -8.89 21.30 -0.36
C SER A 447 -8.32 20.64 0.89
N THR A 448 -7.17 21.10 1.36
CA THR A 448 -6.61 20.67 2.66
C THR A 448 -7.31 21.31 3.86
N GLN A 449 -8.24 22.25 3.66
CA GLN A 449 -8.97 22.84 4.77
C GLN A 449 -9.77 21.78 5.53
N THR A 450 -9.68 21.82 6.85
CA THR A 450 -10.45 20.94 7.72
C THR A 450 -11.78 21.63 8.06
N GLY A 451 -12.89 20.96 7.76
CA GLY A 451 -14.24 21.44 8.03
C GLY A 451 -15.06 20.41 8.79
N SER A 452 -15.99 20.88 9.62
CA SER A 452 -16.97 20.03 10.32
C SER A 452 -18.28 19.88 9.55
N THR A 453 -18.41 20.55 8.41
CA THR A 453 -19.56 20.49 7.50
C THR A 453 -19.08 20.08 6.13
N LEU A 454 -19.96 19.42 5.37
CA LEU A 454 -19.69 19.03 3.99
C LEU A 454 -19.29 20.26 3.17
N GLN A 455 -18.15 20.14 2.50
CA GLN A 455 -17.65 21.06 1.48
C GLN A 455 -18.09 20.56 0.11
N THR A 456 -17.84 21.32 -0.92
CA THR A 456 -18.20 20.95 -2.31
C THR A 456 -17.01 21.06 -3.26
N VAL A 457 -15.78 21.06 -2.73
CA VAL A 457 -14.57 21.17 -3.54
C VAL A 457 -14.36 19.90 -4.37
N MET A 458 -14.67 18.73 -3.79
CA MET A 458 -14.59 17.45 -4.49
C MET A 458 -15.77 17.18 -5.41
N GLY A 459 -16.88 17.91 -5.30
CA GLY A 459 -17.97 17.94 -6.27
C GLY A 459 -19.26 17.25 -5.90
N GLY A 460 -19.24 16.41 -4.91
CA GLY A 460 -20.43 15.64 -4.58
C GLY A 460 -20.76 14.61 -5.66
N LEU A 461 -22.04 14.49 -6.02
CA LEU A 461 -22.47 13.71 -7.19
C LEU A 461 -22.13 14.46 -8.46
N ASP A 462 -21.23 13.94 -9.28
CA ASP A 462 -20.74 14.63 -10.47
C ASP A 462 -20.96 13.82 -11.77
N GLY A 463 -21.03 14.57 -12.89
CA GLY A 463 -21.31 14.07 -14.24
C GLY A 463 -20.23 13.18 -14.86
N CYS A 464 -19.14 12.92 -14.20
CA CYS A 464 -18.13 11.97 -14.63
C CYS A 464 -18.48 10.55 -14.16
N GLY A 465 -18.66 9.70 -15.08
CA GLY A 465 -18.93 8.28 -14.95
C GLY A 465 -18.87 7.65 -16.33
N TYR A 466 -19.61 6.60 -16.54
CA TYR A 466 -19.72 5.86 -17.79
C TYR A 466 -19.77 6.71 -19.07
N ASN A 467 -20.37 7.91 -19.04
CA ASN A 467 -20.44 8.83 -20.17
C ASN A 467 -19.14 9.58 -20.49
N CYS A 468 -18.08 9.39 -19.73
CA CYS A 468 -16.75 9.90 -20.10
C CYS A 468 -16.25 9.38 -21.44
N THR A 469 -16.76 8.27 -21.92
CA THR A 469 -16.37 7.61 -23.15
C THR A 469 -16.95 8.25 -24.42
N SER A 470 -17.93 9.16 -24.29
CA SER A 470 -18.66 9.72 -25.44
C SER A 470 -18.04 10.95 -26.07
N ASN A 471 -16.99 11.54 -25.48
CA ASN A 471 -16.35 12.75 -26.02
C ASN A 471 -15.08 12.44 -26.80
N SER A 472 -15.13 12.68 -28.09
CA SER A 472 -14.07 12.48 -29.08
C SER A 472 -12.93 13.50 -29.03
N ASN A 473 -12.79 14.31 -27.96
CA ASN A 473 -11.74 15.32 -27.86
C ASN A 473 -11.04 15.32 -26.50
N PRO A 474 -9.85 14.73 -26.40
CA PRO A 474 -9.08 14.69 -25.14
C PRO A 474 -8.58 16.06 -24.67
N SER A 475 -8.65 17.10 -25.50
CA SER A 475 -8.28 18.46 -25.13
C SER A 475 -9.48 19.32 -24.68
N ALA A 476 -10.67 18.79 -24.76
CA ALA A 476 -11.88 19.50 -24.39
C ALA A 476 -12.56 18.79 -23.23
N THR A 477 -12.38 19.32 -22.03
CA THR A 477 -13.37 19.22 -20.95
C THR A 477 -14.07 17.88 -20.90
N ALA A 478 -13.33 16.84 -20.57
CA ALA A 478 -13.77 15.46 -20.74
C ALA A 478 -15.05 15.14 -19.98
N CYS A 479 -15.45 15.81 -18.96
CA CYS A 479 -16.65 15.53 -18.20
C CYS A 479 -17.39 16.78 -17.74
N SER A 480 -17.27 17.88 -18.45
CA SER A 480 -18.04 19.06 -18.12
C SER A 480 -19.39 19.05 -18.83
N GLU A 481 -20.38 18.39 -18.28
CA GLU A 481 -21.71 18.94 -18.40
C GLU A 481 -21.84 20.07 -17.39
N SER A 482 -21.73 21.31 -17.89
CA SER A 482 -22.14 22.55 -17.21
C SER A 482 -21.44 22.95 -15.91
N SER A 483 -20.15 22.87 -15.74
CA SER A 483 -19.52 23.69 -14.72
C SER A 483 -18.58 24.70 -15.36
N THR A 484 -18.86 25.96 -15.13
CA THR A 484 -17.92 27.06 -15.38
C THR A 484 -16.58 26.68 -14.76
N PRO A 485 -15.43 26.81 -15.45
CA PRO A 485 -14.13 26.62 -14.82
C PRO A 485 -14.06 27.48 -13.57
N GLY A 486 -13.91 26.83 -12.41
CA GLY A 486 -13.92 27.50 -11.11
C GLY A 486 -15.11 27.19 -10.18
N SER A 487 -16.12 26.45 -10.62
CA SER A 487 -17.18 25.93 -9.75
C SER A 487 -16.92 24.49 -9.24
N GLY A 488 -15.78 23.98 -9.47
CA GLY A 488 -15.07 23.13 -8.55
C GLY A 488 -15.01 21.80 -8.70
N SER A 489 -14.88 20.84 -9.23
CA SER A 489 -14.94 19.55 -8.62
C SER A 489 -14.16 18.44 -9.30
N ILE A 490 -14.38 18.18 -10.52
CA ILE A 490 -13.57 17.20 -11.26
C ILE A 490 -12.57 17.93 -12.13
N ALA A 491 -11.31 17.51 -11.99
CA ALA A 491 -10.26 17.90 -12.88
C ALA A 491 -10.44 17.17 -14.23
N GLN A 492 -10.64 15.87 -14.16
CA GLN A 492 -10.74 15.01 -15.35
C GLN A 492 -11.16 13.59 -14.99
N CYS A 493 -11.69 12.85 -15.97
CA CYS A 493 -11.71 11.40 -15.91
C CYS A 493 -11.20 10.80 -17.22
N PHE A 494 -10.56 9.63 -17.14
CA PHE A 494 -9.97 8.98 -18.32
C PHE A 494 -9.87 7.46 -18.13
N GLN A 495 -9.83 6.73 -19.22
CA GLN A 495 -9.64 5.30 -19.17
C GLN A 495 -8.20 4.98 -18.71
N GLY A 496 -8.07 4.48 -17.51
CA GLY A 496 -6.79 4.20 -16.86
C GLY A 496 -6.22 2.81 -17.17
N SER A 497 -7.06 1.87 -17.59
CA SER A 497 -6.61 0.53 -17.92
C SER A 497 -7.21 0.00 -19.20
N ASN A 498 -6.43 -0.82 -19.93
CA ASN A 498 -6.95 -1.56 -21.07
C ASN A 498 -7.77 -2.74 -20.54
N GLN A 499 -9.02 -2.84 -20.98
CA GLN A 499 -9.88 -3.92 -20.57
C GLN A 499 -9.73 -5.09 -21.53
N GLY A 500 -9.33 -6.24 -21.00
CA GLY A 500 -9.16 -7.45 -21.78
C GLY A 500 -10.41 -7.78 -22.58
N LYS A 501 -10.24 -8.06 -23.88
CA LYS A 501 -11.30 -8.20 -24.88
C LYS A 501 -12.32 -9.30 -24.65
N ASN A 502 -12.21 -10.14 -23.62
CA ASN A 502 -12.95 -11.39 -23.54
C ASN A 502 -13.49 -11.76 -22.15
N GLU A 503 -13.51 -10.86 -21.18
CA GLU A 503 -13.95 -11.24 -19.84
C GLU A 503 -15.35 -10.69 -19.54
N VAL A 504 -16.31 -11.59 -19.51
CA VAL A 504 -17.74 -11.33 -19.33
C VAL A 504 -18.13 -11.14 -17.86
N ASN A 505 -17.18 -11.33 -16.94
CA ASN A 505 -17.39 -11.22 -15.51
C ASN A 505 -16.61 -10.04 -14.94
N GLY A 506 -17.28 -9.04 -14.40
CA GLY A 506 -16.69 -7.81 -13.84
C GLY A 506 -15.60 -7.99 -12.78
N THR A 507 -15.38 -9.22 -12.30
CA THR A 507 -14.34 -9.57 -11.33
C THR A 507 -12.91 -9.49 -11.86
N ASN A 508 -12.72 -9.48 -13.17
CA ASN A 508 -11.37 -9.59 -13.79
C ASN A 508 -10.95 -8.38 -14.62
N ILE A 509 -11.53 -7.22 -14.36
CA ILE A 509 -11.19 -5.96 -15.05
C ILE A 509 -10.92 -4.85 -14.03
N GLY A 510 -10.48 -3.69 -14.51
CA GLY A 510 -10.36 -2.46 -13.74
C GLY A 510 -9.09 -2.35 -12.90
N ILE A 511 -9.08 -1.36 -12.05
CA ILE A 511 -7.95 -0.96 -11.22
C ILE A 511 -8.13 -1.51 -9.82
N ARG A 512 -7.04 -2.05 -9.26
CA ARG A 512 -7.00 -2.57 -7.89
C ARG A 512 -5.72 -2.12 -7.21
N GLY A 513 -5.86 -1.31 -6.17
CA GLY A 513 -4.74 -0.66 -5.50
C GLY A 513 -4.56 0.78 -5.92
N THR A 514 -3.40 1.36 -5.64
CA THR A 514 -3.09 2.77 -5.91
C THR A 514 -2.22 2.93 -7.16
N GLU A 515 -2.39 4.05 -7.83
CA GLU A 515 -1.52 4.52 -8.90
C GLU A 515 -0.16 4.96 -8.34
N VAL A 516 0.85 5.06 -9.20
CA VAL A 516 2.13 5.67 -8.86
C VAL A 516 2.21 7.05 -9.49
N PHE A 517 2.51 8.08 -8.70
CA PHE A 517 2.68 9.42 -9.20
C PHE A 517 4.10 9.93 -8.99
N TRP A 518 4.86 10.08 -10.08
CA TRP A 518 6.19 10.67 -10.05
C TRP A 518 6.11 12.16 -10.40
N ALA A 519 6.42 12.99 -9.42
CA ALA A 519 6.56 14.42 -9.62
C ALA A 519 7.88 14.73 -10.31
N GLY A 520 7.84 15.52 -11.34
CA GLY A 520 9.00 15.94 -12.11
C GLY A 520 10.04 16.69 -11.27
N THR A 521 11.14 17.00 -11.91
CA THR A 521 12.23 17.82 -11.35
C THR A 521 12.44 19.06 -12.19
N PRO A 522 13.18 20.07 -11.74
CA PRO A 522 13.52 21.23 -12.58
C PRO A 522 14.22 20.87 -13.91
N SER A 523 14.95 19.75 -13.95
CA SER A 523 15.59 19.26 -15.18
C SER A 523 14.71 18.34 -16.04
N HIS A 524 13.64 17.80 -15.46
CA HIS A 524 12.59 17.00 -16.11
C HIS A 524 11.26 17.43 -15.50
N PRO A 525 10.64 18.49 -16.04
CA PRO A 525 9.44 19.10 -15.45
C PRO A 525 8.16 18.29 -15.69
N GLU A 526 8.24 17.18 -16.41
CA GLU A 526 7.14 16.29 -16.71
C GLU A 526 6.74 15.52 -15.44
N ASN A 527 5.45 15.49 -15.13
CA ASN A 527 4.88 14.65 -14.09
C ASN A 527 4.23 13.43 -14.75
N TYR A 528 4.45 12.25 -14.18
CA TYR A 528 3.91 10.99 -14.73
C TYR A 528 3.03 10.27 -13.71
N LEU A 529 1.88 9.80 -14.18
CA LEU A 529 1.00 8.90 -13.48
C LEU A 529 1.06 7.52 -14.13
N TYR A 530 1.34 6.48 -13.36
CA TYR A 530 1.37 5.09 -13.83
C TYR A 530 0.16 4.36 -13.28
N VAL A 531 -0.66 3.84 -14.17
CA VAL A 531 -1.88 3.12 -13.86
C VAL A 531 -1.75 1.68 -14.32
N ALA A 532 -2.10 0.75 -13.43
CA ALA A 532 -2.07 -0.68 -13.73
C ALA A 532 -3.48 -1.27 -13.58
N GLY A 533 -3.97 -1.89 -14.64
CA GLY A 533 -5.27 -2.59 -14.63
C GLY A 533 -5.13 -4.09 -14.68
N VAL A 534 -6.16 -4.79 -14.24
CA VAL A 534 -6.29 -6.25 -14.36
C VAL A 534 -6.44 -6.63 -15.83
N ASN A 535 -5.77 -7.68 -16.27
CA ASN A 535 -5.67 -8.14 -17.67
C ASN A 535 -5.18 -7.05 -18.64
N GLY A 536 -4.63 -5.97 -18.11
CA GLY A 536 -4.08 -4.84 -18.85
C GLY A 536 -2.58 -4.72 -18.71
N GLN A 537 -2.03 -3.79 -19.46
CA GLN A 537 -0.64 -3.32 -19.35
C GLN A 537 -0.58 -2.18 -18.34
N ILE A 538 0.61 -1.87 -17.82
CA ILE A 538 0.83 -0.60 -17.12
C ILE A 538 0.82 0.52 -18.18
N VAL A 539 0.07 1.59 -17.89
CA VAL A 539 -0.02 2.76 -18.77
C VAL A 539 0.56 3.96 -18.03
N ALA A 540 1.38 4.73 -18.74
CA ALA A 540 1.89 6.00 -18.24
C ALA A 540 1.08 7.15 -18.84
N PHE A 541 0.70 8.10 -17.97
CA PHE A 541 0.07 9.35 -18.37
C PHE A 541 0.97 10.50 -17.96
N GLN A 542 1.16 11.45 -18.85
CA GLN A 542 1.91 12.68 -18.58
C GLN A 542 0.94 13.81 -18.27
N MET A 543 1.15 14.48 -17.14
CA MET A 543 0.40 15.69 -16.80
C MET A 543 0.90 16.85 -17.66
N ASN A 544 -0.01 17.48 -18.37
CA ASN A 544 0.26 18.75 -19.03
C ASN A 544 0.36 19.86 -17.97
N THR A 545 1.54 20.42 -17.79
CA THR A 545 1.81 21.42 -16.73
C THR A 545 1.07 22.74 -16.92
N ALA A 546 0.58 23.02 -18.13
CA ALA A 546 -0.19 24.24 -18.42
C ALA A 546 -1.69 24.10 -18.13
N THR A 547 -2.22 22.88 -18.23
CA THR A 547 -3.65 22.60 -18.05
C THR A 547 -3.97 21.73 -16.83
N GLY A 548 -3.02 20.92 -16.36
CA GLY A 548 -3.23 19.92 -15.32
C GLY A 548 -3.78 18.59 -15.84
N PHE A 549 -4.16 18.47 -17.11
CA PHE A 549 -4.73 17.25 -17.66
C PHE A 549 -3.67 16.18 -17.95
N PHE A 550 -4.04 14.94 -17.72
CA PHE A 550 -3.24 13.76 -18.03
C PHE A 550 -3.49 13.29 -19.47
N ASN A 551 -2.40 13.03 -20.20
CA ASN A 551 -2.42 12.45 -21.53
C ASN A 551 -1.61 11.16 -21.53
N PRO A 552 -2.08 10.08 -22.19
CA PRO A 552 -1.31 8.85 -22.28
C PRO A 552 -0.01 9.10 -23.04
N VAL A 553 1.08 8.52 -22.58
CA VAL A 553 2.39 8.60 -23.21
C VAL A 553 2.96 7.22 -23.46
N GLY A 554 3.63 7.05 -24.58
CA GLY A 554 4.11 5.77 -25.04
C GLY A 554 3.06 5.03 -25.88
N SER A 555 3.50 3.98 -26.56
CA SER A 555 2.62 3.09 -27.32
C SER A 555 2.36 1.82 -26.53
N PRO A 556 1.14 1.27 -26.52
CA PRO A 556 0.86 -0.04 -25.94
C PRO A 556 1.74 -1.16 -26.49
N GLU A 557 2.28 -1.00 -27.71
CA GLU A 557 3.20 -1.96 -28.30
C GLU A 557 4.57 -2.00 -27.60
N GLN A 558 4.89 -1.00 -26.76
CA GLN A 558 6.17 -0.90 -26.05
C GLN A 558 6.14 -1.60 -24.70
N VAL A 559 4.97 -1.93 -24.16
CA VAL A 559 4.79 -2.68 -22.92
C VAL A 559 4.07 -3.99 -23.23
N PRO A 560 4.79 -5.03 -23.69
CA PRO A 560 4.13 -6.27 -24.13
C PRO A 560 3.49 -7.06 -22.99
N LYS A 561 3.92 -6.82 -21.73
CA LYS A 561 3.47 -7.60 -20.58
C LYS A 561 2.11 -7.13 -20.09
N THR A 562 1.15 -8.04 -20.09
CA THR A 562 -0.14 -7.89 -19.41
C THR A 562 -0.09 -8.52 -18.03
N TYR A 563 -0.90 -7.97 -17.12
CA TYR A 563 -1.01 -8.44 -15.74
C TYR A 563 -2.40 -9.07 -15.53
N PRO A 564 -2.52 -10.41 -15.65
CA PRO A 564 -3.78 -11.09 -15.36
C PRO A 564 -4.24 -10.82 -13.92
N TYR A 565 -5.50 -11.17 -13.62
CA TYR A 565 -5.97 -11.04 -12.23
C TYR A 565 -4.98 -11.67 -11.23
N PRO A 566 -4.59 -10.98 -10.17
CA PRO A 566 -5.20 -9.79 -9.56
C PRO A 566 -4.70 -8.44 -10.09
N GLY A 567 -4.00 -8.38 -11.19
CA GLY A 567 -3.30 -7.18 -11.66
C GLY A 567 -1.97 -6.98 -10.94
N THR A 568 -1.48 -5.75 -10.92
CA THR A 568 -0.26 -5.37 -10.20
C THR A 568 -0.42 -4.01 -9.53
N VAL A 569 0.29 -3.79 -8.44
CA VAL A 569 0.45 -2.49 -7.78
C VAL A 569 1.91 -2.11 -7.89
N PRO A 570 2.28 -1.19 -8.77
CA PRO A 570 3.68 -0.83 -9.00
C PRO A 570 4.28 -0.02 -7.84
N ALA A 571 5.61 0.08 -7.83
CA ALA A 571 6.36 1.02 -6.99
C ALA A 571 7.49 1.64 -7.82
N LEU A 572 7.83 2.90 -7.56
CA LEU A 572 8.88 3.62 -8.26
C LEU A 572 10.06 3.92 -7.33
N SER A 573 11.26 3.79 -7.85
CA SER A 573 12.49 4.14 -7.14
C SER A 573 13.39 5.03 -7.99
N TRP A 574 14.02 6.03 -7.36
CA TRP A 574 15.03 6.89 -7.97
C TRP A 574 15.90 7.57 -6.89
N ASP A 575 16.99 8.21 -7.27
CA ASP A 575 17.95 8.79 -6.31
C ASP A 575 17.58 10.19 -5.79
N GLY A 576 16.43 10.73 -6.22
CA GLY A 576 15.96 12.05 -5.81
C GLY A 576 16.68 13.22 -6.46
N ARG A 577 17.66 12.99 -7.35
CA ARG A 577 18.46 14.01 -8.01
C ARG A 577 18.59 13.82 -9.52
N ASN A 578 18.86 12.58 -9.94
CA ASN A 578 19.04 12.23 -11.34
C ASN A 578 17.84 11.41 -11.84
N PRO A 579 16.92 12.00 -12.59
CA PRO A 579 15.75 11.31 -13.13
C PRO A 579 16.09 10.04 -13.92
N ASN A 580 17.24 10.00 -14.57
CA ASN A 580 17.69 8.82 -15.34
C ASN A 580 17.97 7.58 -14.47
N THR A 581 17.86 7.68 -13.15
CA THR A 581 17.92 6.51 -12.24
C THR A 581 16.53 5.91 -11.98
N ALA A 582 15.45 6.51 -12.47
CA ALA A 582 14.09 6.11 -12.18
C ALA A 582 13.74 4.75 -12.80
N LEU A 583 13.29 3.83 -11.94
CA LEU A 583 12.81 2.50 -12.27
C LEU A 583 11.39 2.31 -11.74
N LEU A 584 10.51 1.75 -12.56
CA LEU A 584 9.21 1.27 -12.13
C LEU A 584 9.27 -0.25 -11.94
N TRP A 585 8.77 -0.72 -10.81
CA TRP A 585 8.80 -2.12 -10.42
C TRP A 585 7.38 -2.64 -10.28
N ALA A 586 7.13 -3.84 -10.80
CA ALA A 586 5.82 -4.48 -10.76
C ALA A 586 5.94 -5.96 -10.42
N ILE A 587 4.93 -6.52 -9.75
CA ILE A 587 4.84 -7.94 -9.44
C ILE A 587 3.69 -8.55 -10.25
N ASP A 588 3.99 -9.52 -11.09
CA ASP A 588 2.97 -10.38 -11.67
C ASP A 588 2.65 -11.50 -10.68
N ALA A 589 1.46 -11.42 -10.10
CA ALA A 589 0.97 -12.35 -9.09
C ALA A 589 -0.15 -13.26 -9.62
N ALA A 590 -0.30 -13.41 -10.93
CA ALA A 590 -1.38 -14.19 -11.55
C ALA A 590 -1.42 -15.68 -11.11
N GLY A 591 -0.26 -16.18 -10.70
CA GLY A 591 -0.12 -17.55 -10.20
C GLY A 591 -0.41 -17.76 -8.71
N TYR A 592 -1.20 -16.89 -8.07
CA TYR A 592 -1.50 -17.04 -6.64
C TYR A 592 -2.26 -18.33 -6.31
N GLY A 593 -2.07 -18.84 -5.08
CA GLY A 593 -2.74 -20.05 -4.61
C GLY A 593 -4.26 -19.85 -4.45
N ILE A 594 -5.05 -20.79 -4.93
CA ILE A 594 -6.52 -20.73 -4.92
C ILE A 594 -7.09 -21.97 -4.24
N TRP A 595 -8.11 -21.80 -3.40
CA TRP A 595 -8.99 -22.88 -2.98
C TRP A 595 -10.23 -22.89 -3.84
N LYS A 596 -10.46 -23.98 -4.59
CA LYS A 596 -11.65 -24.16 -5.41
C LYS A 596 -12.73 -24.90 -4.61
N GLN A 597 -13.75 -24.15 -4.19
CA GLN A 597 -14.86 -24.67 -3.39
C GLN A 597 -15.63 -25.77 -4.12
N SER A 598 -15.93 -25.56 -5.39
CA SER A 598 -16.76 -26.50 -6.20
C SER A 598 -16.12 -27.90 -6.34
N SER A 599 -14.81 -27.97 -6.35
CA SER A 599 -14.06 -29.22 -6.47
C SER A 599 -13.36 -29.64 -5.18
N GLN A 600 -13.50 -28.88 -4.09
CA GLN A 600 -12.78 -29.11 -2.82
C GLN A 600 -11.29 -29.36 -3.04
N SER A 601 -10.66 -28.56 -3.91
CA SER A 601 -9.26 -28.73 -4.30
C SER A 601 -8.49 -27.44 -4.25
N ALA A 602 -7.21 -27.54 -3.92
CA ALA A 602 -6.28 -26.41 -3.97
C ALA A 602 -5.57 -26.34 -5.31
N VAL A 603 -5.35 -25.11 -5.80
CA VAL A 603 -4.39 -24.82 -6.85
C VAL A 603 -3.15 -24.23 -6.19
N ALA A 604 -2.01 -24.86 -6.39
CA ALA A 604 -0.75 -24.42 -5.83
C ALA A 604 -0.30 -23.09 -6.46
N ALA A 605 0.28 -22.22 -5.64
CA ALA A 605 0.87 -20.99 -6.13
C ALA A 605 2.10 -21.25 -7.00
N THR A 606 2.19 -20.58 -8.12
CA THR A 606 3.44 -20.48 -8.90
C THR A 606 4.27 -19.30 -8.41
N PRO A 607 5.57 -19.23 -8.74
CA PRO A 607 6.38 -18.08 -8.37
C PRO A 607 5.84 -16.77 -8.93
N ALA A 608 5.81 -15.73 -8.10
CA ALA A 608 5.57 -14.37 -8.53
C ALA A 608 6.73 -13.87 -9.42
N ILE A 609 6.43 -13.07 -10.43
CA ILE A 609 7.43 -12.53 -11.35
C ILE A 609 7.63 -11.05 -11.04
N LEU A 610 8.84 -10.67 -10.64
CA LEU A 610 9.23 -9.26 -10.50
C LEU A 610 9.69 -8.72 -11.86
N VAL A 611 9.20 -7.53 -12.22
CA VAL A 611 9.53 -6.86 -13.50
C VAL A 611 10.06 -5.46 -13.21
N ALA A 612 11.07 -5.04 -13.96
CA ALA A 612 11.65 -3.70 -13.93
C ALA A 612 11.46 -2.99 -15.27
N TYR A 613 11.01 -1.73 -15.22
CA TYR A 613 10.81 -0.88 -16.39
C TYR A 613 11.56 0.45 -16.25
N ASN A 614 11.90 1.07 -17.39
CA ASN A 614 12.20 2.51 -17.41
C ASN A 614 10.97 3.28 -16.93
N ALA A 615 11.11 4.06 -15.87
CA ALA A 615 9.99 4.88 -15.39
C ALA A 615 9.79 6.13 -16.25
N ILE A 616 10.84 6.70 -16.84
CA ILE A 616 10.78 7.89 -17.69
C ILE A 616 11.46 7.61 -19.02
N PRO A 617 11.25 8.45 -20.08
CA PRO A 617 12.01 8.33 -21.30
C PRO A 617 13.52 8.39 -21.02
N GLY A 618 14.23 7.36 -21.42
CA GLY A 618 15.68 7.24 -21.17
C GLY A 618 16.53 7.96 -22.19
N PRO A 619 17.86 8.06 -21.95
CA PRO A 619 18.82 8.52 -22.95
C PRO A 619 18.75 7.68 -24.23
N ALA A 620 19.08 8.28 -25.39
CA ALA A 620 19.05 7.61 -26.71
C ALA A 620 17.66 7.12 -27.14
N ASN A 621 16.60 7.87 -26.81
CA ASN A 621 15.21 7.57 -27.19
C ASN A 621 14.67 6.23 -26.64
N GLN A 622 15.18 5.77 -25.52
CA GLN A 622 14.58 4.65 -24.83
C GLN A 622 13.16 5.05 -24.38
N PRO A 623 12.12 4.27 -24.76
CA PRO A 623 10.76 4.64 -24.44
C PRO A 623 10.47 4.50 -22.93
N ILE A 624 9.51 5.31 -22.45
CA ILE A 624 8.90 5.10 -21.15
C ILE A 624 8.27 3.71 -21.08
N LEU A 625 8.33 3.07 -19.93
CA LEU A 625 7.84 1.72 -19.67
C LEU A 625 8.50 0.61 -20.52
N GLN A 626 9.67 0.87 -21.11
CA GLN A 626 10.46 -0.22 -21.69
C GLN A 626 10.79 -1.23 -20.59
N GLU A 627 10.43 -2.50 -20.82
CA GLU A 627 10.86 -3.59 -19.96
C GLU A 627 12.37 -3.75 -20.03
N LEU A 628 13.01 -3.71 -18.89
CA LEU A 628 14.47 -3.84 -18.75
C LEU A 628 14.88 -5.24 -18.27
N TRP A 629 14.03 -5.85 -17.44
CA TRP A 629 14.34 -7.12 -16.81
C TRP A 629 13.09 -7.73 -16.18
N GLU A 630 13.01 -9.06 -16.18
CA GLU A 630 12.05 -9.82 -15.38
C GLU A 630 12.68 -11.05 -14.72
N SER A 631 12.12 -11.49 -13.60
CA SER A 631 12.66 -12.62 -12.83
C SER A 631 12.35 -13.99 -13.41
N SER A 632 11.55 -14.09 -14.46
CA SER A 632 11.22 -15.37 -15.12
C SER A 632 12.33 -15.89 -16.04
N THR A 633 13.31 -15.04 -16.35
CA THR A 633 14.41 -15.36 -17.28
C THR A 633 15.73 -15.66 -16.54
N GLY A 634 16.46 -16.67 -16.98
CA GLY A 634 17.78 -17.03 -16.46
C GLY A 634 17.80 -17.99 -15.27
N THR A 635 18.93 -18.12 -14.58
CA THR A 635 19.16 -19.07 -13.47
C THR A 635 18.67 -18.58 -12.09
N HIS A 636 18.10 -17.39 -12.00
CA HIS A 636 17.72 -16.71 -10.76
C HIS A 636 16.19 -16.51 -10.63
N ASN A 637 15.41 -17.51 -11.03
CA ASN A 637 13.97 -17.37 -11.32
C ASN A 637 13.01 -17.77 -10.20
N ALA A 638 13.49 -18.14 -9.03
CA ALA A 638 12.60 -18.61 -7.97
C ALA A 638 12.12 -17.45 -7.09
N GLY A 639 11.12 -16.68 -7.57
CA GLY A 639 10.37 -15.75 -6.72
C GLY A 639 9.60 -16.47 -5.60
N PRO A 640 9.01 -15.74 -4.66
CA PRO A 640 8.10 -16.31 -3.68
C PRO A 640 6.85 -16.84 -4.40
N GLY A 641 6.12 -17.75 -3.80
CA GLY A 641 4.80 -18.14 -4.28
C GLY A 641 3.91 -16.91 -4.35
N ALA A 642 3.26 -16.67 -5.48
CA ALA A 642 2.48 -15.47 -5.71
C ALA A 642 1.34 -15.31 -4.69
N VAL A 643 1.10 -14.08 -4.24
CA VAL A 643 0.02 -13.67 -3.33
C VAL A 643 -0.64 -12.43 -3.91
N LYS A 644 -1.98 -12.36 -3.82
CA LYS A 644 -2.77 -11.27 -4.42
C LYS A 644 -2.45 -9.90 -3.81
N PHE A 645 -2.42 -8.86 -4.67
CA PHE A 645 -2.34 -7.45 -4.28
C PHE A 645 -1.07 -7.08 -3.50
N THR A 646 0.02 -7.80 -3.74
CA THR A 646 1.31 -7.52 -3.11
C THR A 646 2.05 -6.38 -3.82
N VAL A 647 2.75 -5.56 -3.03
CA VAL A 647 3.52 -4.40 -3.50
C VAL A 647 5.00 -4.64 -3.25
N PRO A 648 5.89 -4.42 -4.23
CA PRO A 648 7.32 -4.53 -4.00
C PRO A 648 7.82 -3.37 -3.15
N THR A 649 8.76 -3.64 -2.24
CA THR A 649 9.45 -2.59 -1.49
C THR A 649 10.84 -2.41 -2.04
N VAL A 650 11.17 -1.20 -2.49
CA VAL A 650 12.44 -0.90 -3.14
C VAL A 650 13.22 0.07 -2.28
N ALA A 651 14.35 -0.38 -1.71
CA ALA A 651 15.17 0.47 -0.86
C ALA A 651 16.57 -0.12 -0.63
N GLY A 652 17.58 0.75 -0.56
CA GLY A 652 18.95 0.37 -0.19
C GLY A 652 19.63 -0.58 -1.16
N GLY A 653 19.35 -0.46 -2.45
CA GLY A 653 19.90 -1.30 -3.50
C GLY A 653 19.21 -2.66 -3.64
N LEU A 654 18.08 -2.87 -2.96
CA LEU A 654 17.35 -4.12 -2.92
C LEU A 654 15.88 -3.93 -3.28
N VAL A 655 15.29 -5.00 -3.82
CA VAL A 655 13.85 -5.13 -4.02
C VAL A 655 13.34 -6.31 -3.20
N PHE A 656 12.43 -6.03 -2.28
CA PHE A 656 11.81 -7.01 -1.40
C PHE A 656 10.44 -7.40 -1.96
N VAL A 657 10.27 -8.67 -2.30
CA VAL A 657 9.05 -9.23 -2.88
C VAL A 657 8.37 -10.13 -1.86
N PRO A 658 7.19 -9.75 -1.36
CA PRO A 658 6.42 -10.54 -0.41
C PRO A 658 5.65 -11.65 -1.12
N GLY A 659 5.40 -12.76 -0.41
CA GLY A 659 4.62 -13.85 -0.95
C GLY A 659 4.50 -15.05 -0.01
N GLY A 660 4.25 -16.20 -0.60
CA GLY A 660 4.23 -17.51 0.07
C GLY A 660 5.44 -18.34 -0.27
N THR A 661 5.58 -19.49 0.37
CA THR A 661 6.53 -20.52 -0.06
C THR A 661 6.14 -20.98 -1.47
N PRO A 662 7.10 -21.13 -2.42
CA PRO A 662 6.76 -21.62 -3.74
C PRO A 662 6.02 -22.96 -3.69
N GLY A 663 4.91 -23.06 -4.42
CA GLY A 663 4.07 -24.25 -4.42
C GLY A 663 3.15 -24.41 -3.20
N TYR A 664 3.02 -23.37 -2.34
CA TYR A 664 2.00 -23.43 -1.30
C TYR A 664 0.61 -23.62 -1.93
N ALA A 665 -0.20 -24.47 -1.30
CA ALA A 665 -1.56 -24.74 -1.75
C ALA A 665 -2.50 -24.50 -0.55
N PRO A 666 -3.46 -23.56 -0.65
CA PRO A 666 -4.42 -23.35 0.41
C PRO A 666 -5.30 -24.59 0.54
N GLY A 667 -5.53 -25.05 1.78
CA GLY A 667 -6.39 -26.19 2.07
C GLY A 667 -7.45 -25.85 3.09
N PRO A 668 -8.55 -26.63 3.19
CA PRO A 668 -9.50 -26.44 4.28
C PRO A 668 -8.77 -26.69 5.60
N ALA A 669 -8.96 -25.81 6.58
CA ALA A 669 -8.49 -26.03 7.93
C ALA A 669 -9.27 -27.21 8.56
N GLY A 670 -8.76 -28.36 8.41
CA GLY A 670 -9.19 -29.63 8.99
C GLY A 670 -8.01 -30.59 8.95
N GLY A 671 -7.09 -30.34 8.02
CA GLY A 671 -5.74 -30.84 8.17
C GLY A 671 -5.04 -29.82 9.05
N THR A 672 -4.83 -30.19 10.31
CA THR A 672 -3.91 -29.57 11.24
C THR A 672 -3.24 -28.34 10.64
N SER A 673 -3.70 -27.12 11.03
CA SER A 673 -2.86 -25.93 10.87
C SER A 673 -1.54 -26.35 11.50
N VAL A 674 -0.59 -26.71 10.64
CA VAL A 674 0.74 -27.07 11.12
C VAL A 674 1.18 -25.77 11.73
N ASN A 675 1.26 -25.75 13.07
CA ASN A 675 1.91 -24.67 13.79
C ASN A 675 3.26 -24.51 13.12
N CYS A 676 3.40 -23.54 12.22
CA CYS A 676 4.64 -23.20 11.58
C CYS A 676 5.54 -22.57 12.63
N THR A 677 6.00 -23.38 13.57
CA THR A 677 7.01 -22.93 14.53
C THR A 677 8.30 -22.70 13.76
N ALA A 678 9.00 -21.63 14.10
CA ALA A 678 10.31 -21.32 13.51
C ALA A 678 11.28 -22.51 13.49
N ALA A 679 11.15 -23.47 14.40
CA ALA A 679 11.91 -24.71 14.44
C ALA A 679 11.55 -25.70 13.33
N ALA A 680 10.32 -25.75 12.85
CA ALA A 680 9.90 -26.63 11.77
C ALA A 680 10.39 -26.14 10.38
N LEU A 681 10.62 -24.83 10.22
CA LEU A 681 11.12 -24.22 9.00
C LEU A 681 12.60 -24.54 8.72
N VAL A 682 13.39 -24.89 9.75
CA VAL A 682 14.85 -25.05 9.64
C VAL A 682 15.26 -26.52 9.36
N THR A 683 14.40 -27.50 9.62
CA THR A 683 14.80 -28.92 9.63
C THR A 683 14.12 -29.80 8.59
N SER A 684 13.12 -29.32 7.85
CA SER A 684 12.39 -30.13 6.88
C SER A 684 12.85 -29.87 5.45
N ALA A 685 13.33 -30.92 4.78
CA ALA A 685 13.62 -30.91 3.34
C ALA A 685 12.36 -30.89 2.45
N THR A 686 11.17 -30.92 3.05
CA THR A 686 9.87 -30.76 2.39
C THR A 686 9.18 -29.54 2.96
N PRO A 687 8.81 -28.52 2.14
CA PRO A 687 8.15 -27.31 2.65
C PRO A 687 6.81 -27.69 3.27
N THR A 688 6.65 -27.38 4.55
CA THR A 688 5.35 -27.45 5.22
C THR A 688 4.43 -26.38 4.67
N VAL A 689 3.17 -26.70 4.50
CA VAL A 689 2.15 -26.10 3.62
C VAL A 689 1.74 -24.65 3.98
N CYS A 690 2.30 -23.99 4.97
CA CYS A 690 1.83 -22.70 5.49
C CYS A 690 2.91 -21.63 5.66
N GLY A 691 3.97 -21.67 4.89
CA GLY A 691 5.04 -20.67 4.99
C GLY A 691 4.81 -19.45 4.09
N GLY A 692 5.12 -18.27 4.63
CA GLY A 692 5.41 -17.08 3.84
C GLY A 692 6.88 -17.05 3.41
N MET A 693 7.19 -16.27 2.40
CA MET A 693 8.55 -16.05 1.93
C MET A 693 8.76 -14.60 1.53
N LEU A 694 9.79 -13.99 2.07
CA LEU A 694 10.35 -12.74 1.58
C LEU A 694 11.48 -13.06 0.60
N SER A 695 11.29 -12.80 -0.67
CA SER A 695 12.37 -12.86 -1.66
C SER A 695 13.05 -11.51 -1.79
N VAL A 696 14.38 -11.53 -1.90
CA VAL A 696 15.19 -10.31 -1.99
C VAL A 696 15.97 -10.35 -3.29
N TYR A 697 15.80 -9.32 -4.10
CA TYR A 697 16.53 -9.12 -5.35
C TYR A 697 17.49 -7.94 -5.21
N GLY A 698 18.60 -8.00 -5.91
CA GLY A 698 19.62 -6.96 -5.86
C GLY A 698 20.75 -7.21 -6.84
N LYS A 699 21.78 -6.33 -6.76
CA LYS A 699 22.99 -6.48 -7.58
C LYS A 699 23.73 -7.76 -7.20
N LEU A 700 24.04 -8.56 -8.21
CA LEU A 700 24.85 -9.75 -8.04
C LEU A 700 26.33 -9.32 -7.86
N HIS A 701 26.98 -9.86 -6.85
CA HIS A 701 28.41 -9.68 -6.60
C HIS A 701 29.13 -10.95 -7.05
N ASN A 702 29.82 -10.87 -8.19
CA ASN A 702 30.68 -11.93 -8.72
C ASN A 702 31.96 -12.07 -7.93
#